data_81769a951d4fba49829e0049d26dd22d
#
_entry.id   81769a951d4fba49829e0049d26dd22d
#
_cell.length_a   1.000
_cell.length_b   1.000
_cell.length_c   1.000
_cell.angle_alpha   90.00
_cell.angle_beta   90.00
_cell.angle_gamma   90.00
#
_symmetry.space_group_name_H-M   'P 1'
#
loop_
_entity.id
_entity.type
_entity.pdbx_description
1 polymer ?
#
loop_
_entity_poly.entity_id
_entity_poly.type
_entity_poly.pdbx_seq_one_letter_code
_entity_poly.pdbx_strand_id
1 'polypeptide(L)'
;MADSDLSNNRISDVNLSKTMRTSFLSYAMSVIVARALPDVRDGLKPVHRRILYGMSELGVTPDKPYKKSARIVGDVMGKYHHGDSAIYESMVRMAQDFSYRYMLVDGHGNFGSVDGDGAAAMRYTEARMSKIAVEMLRDINKDTVDWQPNYDDTEREPAVLPARFPNLLVNGATGIAVGMTTNIPPHNLAEVISAIHLLMDNPDATVADLMEVLPGPDFPTGGIVMGKSGIRKAYQTGRGNIIVRAKVDIQDQKNGKQRIIVTELPYMVNKAKLIERIAGLARDKEIEGITDINDESDREGMRIVIDVRRDASASVILNNLYKMTLMQTNFGFNMLAIVKGAPKVLSLKQILIYYLEHQEDVIRRRTEFDLKKAQARAHILEGLRIALDHIDEIIAIIRQSQTSEIAKNQLMDNYGLSDKQAQAILDMRLVRLTGLEREKIESEYQDLLKAIADYKEILASKDRINQIIYEELMEIQRKFGDKRRTELMVGEVLSIEDEDLIEEEEVAVTLTHNGYIKRLPTTEFKSQHRGGRGIQGMDVHDDDFIEHLLTTSTHDVLLFFTNAGKVYRMKAYEIPEYGRTAKGIPVINLLGVNSGEKIQAVVNVTGDASASDNYLFFTTVKGVVKRTPVQEFANIRSNGLKAITLKDDDELIGVTITDGHQNVIIGTHDGYAVSFDETTVRSMGRTASGVRGIRLRDDDFVIGFDVLKPDSNVFIITEKGYGKQTPAADYPIKGRGGKGIKTANVTEKNGHLAGLTTVDGQEDIMVMTNQGVMIRFNIATVSQTGRATLGVRLMRLGDDGQVATMAKVDPEPEVDETVATDATTEAPVDDQTVNADATTTEPTTDSNDSNE
;
A
#
# COMPACT_ATOMS: atom_id res chain seq x y z
N MET A 1 21.91 83.66 16.16
CA MET A 1 22.70 82.49 15.80
C MET A 1 22.25 81.34 16.70
N ALA A 2 21.35 80.63 16.24
CA ALA A 2 20.94 79.30 16.81
C ALA A 2 20.15 78.61 15.72
N ASP A 3 20.83 78.14 14.74
CA ASP A 3 20.32 77.17 13.72
C ASP A 3 21.33 76.08 13.64
N SER A 4 20.78 74.85 13.46
CA SER A 4 21.57 73.63 13.15
C SER A 4 21.71 72.61 14.26
N ASP A 5 20.57 72.14 14.80
CA ASP A 5 20.64 70.76 15.45
C ASP A 5 19.30 69.96 15.38
N LEU A 6 18.60 70.15 14.25
CA LEU A 6 17.33 69.47 14.07
C LEU A 6 17.38 68.30 13.03
N SER A 7 18.54 67.89 12.52
CA SER A 7 18.61 66.96 11.37
C SER A 7 19.16 65.60 11.66
N ASN A 8 19.59 65.26 12.88
CA ASN A 8 20.31 63.99 13.09
C ASN A 8 19.67 62.93 14.00
N ASN A 9 18.42 63.15 14.41
CA ASN A 9 17.77 62.18 15.35
C ASN A 9 16.79 61.17 14.70
N ARG A 10 16.79 61.04 13.36
CA ARG A 10 15.87 60.11 12.64
C ARG A 10 16.55 58.91 11.99
N ILE A 11 17.87 58.87 11.95
CA ILE A 11 18.62 57.74 11.37
C ILE A 11 19.32 57.01 12.52
N SER A 12 18.89 55.81 12.83
CA SER A 12 19.59 54.92 13.76
C SER A 12 20.32 53.80 12.99
N ASP A 13 21.58 53.59 13.30
CA ASP A 13 22.33 52.46 12.76
C ASP A 13 21.80 51.15 13.31
N VAL A 14 21.26 50.31 12.44
CA VAL A 14 20.72 49.02 12.79
C VAL A 14 21.61 47.90 12.25
N ASN A 15 22.06 47.02 13.12
CA ASN A 15 22.77 45.81 12.70
C ASN A 15 21.82 44.83 12.05
N LEU A 16 21.82 44.78 10.71
CA LEU A 16 20.92 43.96 9.91
C LEU A 16 20.91 42.50 10.36
N SER A 17 22.08 41.90 10.60
CA SER A 17 22.17 40.48 11.04
C SER A 17 21.52 40.25 12.40
N LYS A 18 21.68 41.15 13.36
CA LYS A 18 21.06 41.06 14.68
C LYS A 18 19.53 41.25 14.59
N THR A 19 19.08 42.25 13.84
CA THR A 19 17.64 42.53 13.65
C THR A 19 16.96 41.38 12.94
N MET A 20 17.54 40.87 11.84
CA MET A 20 17.00 39.70 11.14
C MET A 20 16.91 38.47 12.04
N ARG A 21 17.97 38.18 12.82
CA ARG A 21 17.95 37.04 13.77
C ARG A 21 16.85 37.20 14.82
N THR A 22 16.70 38.38 15.41
CA THR A 22 15.69 38.62 16.44
C THR A 22 14.27 38.56 15.87
N SER A 23 14.02 39.20 14.73
CA SER A 23 12.72 39.19 14.07
C SER A 23 12.33 37.80 13.56
N PHE A 24 13.30 37.05 12.98
CA PHE A 24 13.06 35.69 12.52
C PHE A 24 12.76 34.74 13.69
N LEU A 25 13.47 34.90 14.80
CA LEU A 25 13.22 34.08 16.00
C LEU A 25 11.83 34.37 16.58
N SER A 26 11.46 35.64 16.68
CA SER A 26 10.12 36.03 17.15
C SER A 26 9.02 35.50 16.25
N TYR A 27 9.18 35.65 14.91
CA TYR A 27 8.27 35.09 13.93
C TYR A 27 8.17 33.56 14.02
N ALA A 28 9.31 32.85 14.07
CA ALA A 28 9.35 31.40 14.19
C ALA A 28 8.63 30.93 15.45
N MET A 29 8.90 31.56 16.61
CA MET A 29 8.23 31.24 17.87
C MET A 29 6.72 31.45 17.78
N SER A 30 6.27 32.56 17.19
CA SER A 30 4.84 32.84 16.99
C SER A 30 4.18 31.77 16.09
N VAL A 31 4.82 31.39 14.99
CA VAL A 31 4.26 30.36 14.08
C VAL A 31 4.24 28.98 14.72
N ILE A 32 5.26 28.62 15.48
CA ILE A 32 5.35 27.31 16.16
C ILE A 32 4.29 27.22 17.24
N VAL A 33 4.23 28.18 18.19
CA VAL A 33 3.42 28.06 19.39
C VAL A 33 1.97 28.50 19.16
N ALA A 34 1.75 29.55 18.32
CA ALA A 34 0.45 30.20 18.20
C ALA A 34 -0.23 30.07 16.82
N ARG A 35 0.27 29.21 15.92
CA ARG A 35 -0.35 29.07 14.60
C ARG A 35 -0.42 27.65 14.05
N ALA A 36 0.73 26.97 13.90
CA ALA A 36 0.83 25.80 13.03
C ALA A 36 0.69 24.45 13.76
N LEU A 37 1.04 24.40 15.04
CA LEU A 37 1.06 23.15 15.80
C LEU A 37 -0.15 23.03 16.76
N PRO A 38 -0.67 21.81 16.97
CA PRO A 38 -1.75 21.55 17.93
C PRO A 38 -1.22 21.50 19.37
N ASP A 39 -2.05 21.87 20.34
CA ASP A 39 -1.79 21.59 21.75
C ASP A 39 -2.09 20.11 22.03
N VAL A 40 -1.24 19.43 22.82
CA VAL A 40 -1.39 18.00 23.09
C VAL A 40 -2.68 17.68 23.86
N ARG A 41 -3.21 18.62 24.63
CA ARG A 41 -4.38 18.44 25.51
C ARG A 41 -5.70 18.40 24.74
N ASP A 42 -5.94 19.35 23.82
CA ASP A 42 -7.19 19.44 23.05
C ASP A 42 -7.04 19.09 21.57
N GLY A 43 -5.80 18.90 21.09
CA GLY A 43 -5.52 18.54 19.68
C GLY A 43 -5.80 19.62 18.67
N LEU A 44 -6.05 20.87 19.11
CA LEU A 44 -6.46 21.96 18.25
C LEU A 44 -5.32 22.96 18.02
N LYS A 45 -5.27 23.48 16.81
CA LYS A 45 -4.55 24.72 16.52
C LYS A 45 -5.36 25.92 17.04
N PRO A 46 -4.73 27.07 17.29
CA PRO A 46 -5.45 28.25 17.78
C PRO A 46 -6.66 28.65 16.93
N VAL A 47 -6.56 28.60 15.58
CA VAL A 47 -7.68 28.93 14.70
C VAL A 47 -8.88 28.01 14.89
N HIS A 48 -8.67 26.69 15.02
CA HIS A 48 -9.76 25.73 15.25
C HIS A 48 -10.43 25.95 16.60
N ARG A 49 -9.64 26.19 17.65
CA ARG A 49 -10.12 26.49 19.00
C ARG A 49 -10.99 27.75 19.02
N ARG A 50 -10.54 28.81 18.36
CA ARG A 50 -11.26 30.07 18.24
C ARG A 50 -12.57 29.96 17.46
N ILE A 51 -12.59 29.13 16.40
CA ILE A 51 -13.83 28.85 15.65
C ILE A 51 -14.85 28.14 16.54
N LEU A 52 -14.45 27.05 17.22
CA LEU A 52 -15.37 26.29 18.07
C LEU A 52 -15.86 27.12 19.26
N TYR A 53 -14.97 27.88 19.89
CA TYR A 53 -15.34 28.79 20.98
C TYR A 53 -16.29 29.90 20.49
N GLY A 54 -16.00 30.57 19.38
CA GLY A 54 -16.89 31.59 18.78
C GLY A 54 -18.25 31.03 18.39
N MET A 55 -18.30 29.78 17.84
CA MET A 55 -19.60 29.12 17.58
C MET A 55 -20.40 28.87 18.86
N SER A 56 -19.72 28.53 19.96
CA SER A 56 -20.35 28.37 21.28
C SER A 56 -20.92 29.69 21.83
N GLU A 57 -20.16 30.78 21.75
CA GLU A 57 -20.62 32.11 22.19
C GLU A 57 -21.80 32.62 21.34
N LEU A 58 -21.78 32.36 20.03
CA LEU A 58 -22.90 32.66 19.15
C LEU A 58 -24.13 31.75 19.38
N GLY A 59 -23.99 30.75 20.24
CA GLY A 59 -25.04 29.76 20.51
C GLY A 59 -25.41 28.92 19.29
N VAL A 60 -24.47 28.64 18.40
CA VAL A 60 -24.66 27.85 17.17
C VAL A 60 -24.42 26.36 17.49
N THR A 61 -25.27 25.81 18.32
CA THR A 61 -25.21 24.42 18.82
C THR A 61 -26.04 23.47 17.96
N PRO A 62 -25.85 22.15 18.06
CA PRO A 62 -26.54 21.15 17.21
C PRO A 62 -28.06 21.17 17.29
N ASP A 63 -28.61 21.66 18.41
CA ASP A 63 -30.06 21.82 18.69
C ASP A 63 -30.64 23.08 18.07
N LYS A 64 -29.80 23.98 17.56
CA LYS A 64 -30.19 25.25 16.95
C LYS A 64 -30.15 25.20 15.41
N PRO A 65 -30.89 26.09 14.75
CA PRO A 65 -30.80 26.21 13.29
C PRO A 65 -29.39 26.57 12.83
N TYR A 66 -29.04 26.11 11.63
CA TYR A 66 -27.82 26.53 10.97
C TYR A 66 -27.72 28.06 10.83
N LYS A 67 -26.48 28.54 10.82
CA LYS A 67 -26.19 29.97 10.58
C LYS A 67 -25.28 30.08 9.36
N LYS A 68 -25.43 31.19 8.60
CA LYS A 68 -24.51 31.51 7.51
C LYS A 68 -23.06 31.42 7.97
N SER A 69 -22.21 30.70 7.22
CA SER A 69 -20.79 30.58 7.53
C SER A 69 -20.12 31.95 7.66
N ALA A 70 -20.49 32.90 6.83
CA ALA A 70 -20.00 34.29 6.90
C ALA A 70 -20.23 34.98 8.26
N ARG A 71 -21.31 34.61 9.00
CA ARG A 71 -21.57 35.19 10.33
C ARG A 71 -20.56 34.64 11.36
N ILE A 72 -20.27 33.33 11.30
CA ILE A 72 -19.28 32.70 12.19
C ILE A 72 -17.88 33.24 11.90
N VAL A 73 -17.53 33.30 10.61
CA VAL A 73 -16.23 33.86 10.15
C VAL A 73 -16.07 35.31 10.58
N GLY A 74 -17.11 36.12 10.43
CA GLY A 74 -17.10 37.57 10.81
C GLY A 74 -16.92 37.75 12.32
N ASP A 75 -17.57 36.96 13.15
CA ASP A 75 -17.42 37.02 14.62
C ASP A 75 -16.01 36.65 15.06
N VAL A 76 -15.45 35.55 14.54
CA VAL A 76 -14.09 35.10 14.83
C VAL A 76 -13.04 36.07 14.34
N MET A 77 -13.23 36.62 13.12
CA MET A 77 -12.34 37.64 12.54
C MET A 77 -12.34 38.92 13.36
N GLY A 78 -13.50 39.34 13.88
CA GLY A 78 -13.63 40.57 14.69
C GLY A 78 -12.97 40.46 16.06
N LYS A 79 -12.90 39.26 16.65
CA LYS A 79 -12.35 39.02 17.99
C LYS A 79 -10.88 38.60 17.96
N TYR A 80 -10.41 38.02 16.86
CA TYR A 80 -9.09 37.36 16.80
C TYR A 80 -8.35 37.76 15.52
N HIS A 81 -7.03 37.75 15.57
CA HIS A 81 -6.17 38.16 14.46
C HIS A 81 -5.98 37.01 13.45
N HIS A 82 -7.04 36.72 12.66
CA HIS A 82 -7.02 35.80 11.53
C HIS A 82 -7.68 36.38 10.30
N GLY A 83 -7.22 36.04 9.10
CA GLY A 83 -7.91 36.36 7.86
C GLY A 83 -9.16 35.52 7.66
N ASP A 84 -10.16 36.09 6.98
CA ASP A 84 -11.44 35.42 6.67
C ASP A 84 -11.30 34.09 5.94
N SER A 85 -10.43 34.07 4.92
CA SER A 85 -10.13 32.85 4.17
C SER A 85 -9.55 31.75 5.07
N ALA A 86 -8.61 32.06 5.96
CA ALA A 86 -8.00 31.09 6.87
C ALA A 86 -9.02 30.52 7.88
N ILE A 87 -9.95 31.37 8.36
CA ILE A 87 -11.03 30.93 9.27
C ILE A 87 -11.99 30.01 8.49
N TYR A 88 -12.44 30.47 7.29
CA TYR A 88 -13.41 29.72 6.50
C TYR A 88 -12.87 28.37 6.04
N GLU A 89 -11.66 28.29 5.48
CA GLU A 89 -11.02 27.05 5.05
C GLU A 89 -10.81 26.07 6.22
N SER A 90 -10.44 26.58 7.40
CA SER A 90 -10.33 25.77 8.61
C SER A 90 -11.69 25.21 9.04
N MET A 91 -12.76 26.00 8.98
CA MET A 91 -14.12 25.58 9.28
C MET A 91 -14.63 24.56 8.23
N VAL A 92 -14.38 24.80 6.95
CA VAL A 92 -14.70 23.89 5.85
C VAL A 92 -14.06 22.52 6.09
N ARG A 93 -12.78 22.48 6.41
CA ARG A 93 -12.06 21.24 6.65
C ARG A 93 -12.63 20.45 7.85
N MET A 94 -13.06 21.13 8.91
CA MET A 94 -13.73 20.50 10.06
C MET A 94 -15.13 19.93 9.73
N ALA A 95 -15.74 20.33 8.60
CA ALA A 95 -17.03 19.84 8.13
C ALA A 95 -16.93 18.75 7.05
N GLN A 96 -15.71 18.42 6.58
CA GLN A 96 -15.50 17.40 5.54
C GLN A 96 -15.34 16.01 6.14
N ASP A 97 -16.17 15.06 5.74
CA ASP A 97 -16.16 13.67 6.20
C ASP A 97 -14.99 12.85 5.67
N PHE A 98 -14.36 13.31 4.58
CA PHE A 98 -13.13 12.75 4.01
C PHE A 98 -11.85 13.39 4.58
N SER A 99 -11.95 14.48 5.36
CA SER A 99 -10.81 15.16 6.01
C SER A 99 -10.72 14.85 7.51
N TYR A 100 -11.87 14.80 8.19
CA TYR A 100 -11.98 14.54 9.62
C TYR A 100 -12.64 13.20 9.88
N ARG A 101 -12.04 12.38 10.74
CA ARG A 101 -12.61 11.09 11.11
C ARG A 101 -13.90 11.26 11.93
N TYR A 102 -13.96 12.30 12.77
CA TYR A 102 -15.13 12.78 13.49
C TYR A 102 -15.27 14.29 13.29
N MET A 103 -16.20 14.69 12.43
CA MET A 103 -16.40 16.09 12.08
C MET A 103 -16.76 16.94 13.30
N LEU A 104 -16.13 18.12 13.43
CA LEU A 104 -16.42 19.07 14.50
C LEU A 104 -17.44 20.12 14.08
N VAL A 105 -17.63 20.32 12.79
CA VAL A 105 -18.61 21.25 12.21
C VAL A 105 -19.62 20.43 11.43
N ASP A 106 -20.90 20.73 11.61
CA ASP A 106 -22.02 20.22 10.83
C ASP A 106 -22.35 21.28 9.77
N GLY A 107 -22.00 20.96 8.51
CA GLY A 107 -22.12 21.88 7.35
C GLY A 107 -23.37 21.60 6.54
N HIS A 108 -24.02 22.67 6.03
CA HIS A 108 -25.13 22.61 5.10
C HIS A 108 -24.80 23.41 3.85
N GLY A 109 -24.81 22.72 2.69
CA GLY A 109 -24.37 23.27 1.40
C GLY A 109 -23.14 22.56 0.86
N ASN A 110 -22.45 23.16 -0.10
CA ASN A 110 -21.24 22.59 -0.68
C ASN A 110 -19.99 22.98 0.13
N PHE A 111 -19.41 22.02 0.84
CA PHE A 111 -18.15 22.14 1.59
C PHE A 111 -16.96 21.46 0.88
N GLY A 112 -17.07 21.24 -0.45
CA GLY A 112 -16.04 20.58 -1.24
C GLY A 112 -16.28 19.06 -1.35
N SER A 113 -15.49 18.40 -2.18
CA SER A 113 -15.57 16.96 -2.45
C SER A 113 -14.19 16.31 -2.46
N VAL A 114 -14.18 14.97 -2.45
CA VAL A 114 -12.95 14.16 -2.61
C VAL A 114 -12.31 14.35 -3.99
N ASP A 115 -13.05 14.89 -4.96
CA ASP A 115 -12.57 15.26 -6.30
C ASP A 115 -11.72 16.51 -6.30
N GLY A 116 -11.68 17.20 -5.15
CA GLY A 116 -10.90 18.43 -4.98
C GLY A 116 -11.66 19.68 -5.36
N ASP A 117 -12.98 19.58 -5.52
CA ASP A 117 -13.81 20.77 -5.64
C ASP A 117 -13.71 21.62 -4.40
N GLY A 118 -13.58 22.93 -4.61
CA GLY A 118 -13.58 23.89 -3.52
C GLY A 118 -14.95 24.04 -2.87
N ALA A 119 -14.97 24.44 -1.60
CA ALA A 119 -16.22 24.83 -0.96
C ALA A 119 -16.84 26.06 -1.64
N ALA A 120 -18.17 26.13 -1.65
CA ALA A 120 -18.87 27.32 -2.09
C ALA A 120 -18.52 28.53 -1.17
N ALA A 121 -18.60 29.75 -1.68
CA ALA A 121 -18.30 30.94 -0.89
C ALA A 121 -19.14 30.98 0.40
N MET A 122 -18.56 31.48 1.50
CA MET A 122 -19.14 31.48 2.85
C MET A 122 -20.51 32.15 2.98
N ARG A 123 -20.93 32.98 1.99
CA ARG A 123 -22.26 33.56 1.92
C ARG A 123 -23.35 32.58 1.52
N TYR A 124 -22.99 31.45 0.89
CA TYR A 124 -23.92 30.39 0.45
C TYR A 124 -24.02 29.23 1.41
N THR A 125 -22.93 28.90 2.09
CA THR A 125 -22.86 27.78 3.04
C THR A 125 -23.40 28.18 4.41
N GLU A 126 -23.92 27.21 5.14
CA GLU A 126 -24.39 27.34 6.52
C GLU A 126 -23.71 26.31 7.40
N ALA A 127 -23.50 26.62 8.66
CA ALA A 127 -22.80 25.72 9.59
C ALA A 127 -23.36 25.82 11.02
N ARG A 128 -23.13 24.77 11.78
CA ARG A 128 -23.29 24.70 13.24
C ARG A 128 -22.30 23.72 13.82
N MET A 129 -22.14 23.71 15.14
CA MET A 129 -21.33 22.68 15.79
C MET A 129 -21.95 21.29 15.56
N SER A 130 -21.12 20.28 15.39
CA SER A 130 -21.53 18.90 15.45
C SER A 130 -21.82 18.46 16.90
N LYS A 131 -22.51 17.33 17.08
CA LYS A 131 -22.81 16.81 18.42
C LYS A 131 -21.56 16.50 19.24
N ILE A 132 -20.52 15.97 18.61
CA ILE A 132 -19.26 15.66 19.30
C ILE A 132 -18.46 16.91 19.64
N ALA A 133 -18.57 17.98 18.84
CA ALA A 133 -17.88 19.25 19.11
C ALA A 133 -18.34 19.91 20.40
N VAL A 134 -19.59 19.72 20.82
CA VAL A 134 -20.10 20.22 22.09
C VAL A 134 -19.33 19.60 23.28
N GLU A 135 -18.90 18.35 23.15
CA GLU A 135 -18.12 17.67 24.19
C GLU A 135 -16.69 18.23 24.33
N MET A 136 -16.17 18.94 23.31
CA MET A 136 -14.90 19.70 23.41
C MET A 136 -15.01 20.90 24.35
N LEU A 137 -16.19 21.51 24.44
CA LEU A 137 -16.47 22.77 25.15
C LEU A 137 -17.22 22.54 26.46
N ARG A 138 -17.59 21.31 26.78
CA ARG A 138 -18.39 20.98 27.96
C ARG A 138 -17.69 21.45 29.21
N ASP A 139 -18.45 22.08 30.10
CA ASP A 139 -18.00 22.66 31.37
C ASP A 139 -16.96 23.81 31.24
N ILE A 140 -16.80 24.42 30.08
CA ILE A 140 -15.87 25.57 29.87
C ILE A 140 -16.17 26.76 30.78
N ASN A 141 -17.46 26.95 31.18
CA ASN A 141 -17.94 28.00 32.06
C ASN A 141 -17.73 27.72 33.54
N LYS A 142 -17.07 26.57 33.88
CA LYS A 142 -16.80 26.17 35.27
C LYS A 142 -15.32 26.32 35.67
N ASP A 143 -14.64 27.28 35.08
CA ASP A 143 -13.23 27.57 35.34
C ASP A 143 -12.27 26.40 35.14
N THR A 144 -12.62 25.50 34.20
CA THR A 144 -11.92 24.27 33.95
C THR A 144 -10.60 24.44 33.17
N VAL A 145 -10.39 25.56 32.52
CA VAL A 145 -9.22 25.87 31.72
C VAL A 145 -8.73 27.29 31.98
N ASP A 146 -7.49 27.57 31.62
CA ASP A 146 -6.90 28.89 31.70
C ASP A 146 -7.39 29.81 30.56
N TRP A 147 -7.51 31.09 30.87
CA TRP A 147 -7.96 32.13 29.96
C TRP A 147 -6.84 33.13 29.72
N GLN A 148 -6.68 33.53 28.46
CA GLN A 148 -5.72 34.54 28.05
C GLN A 148 -6.43 35.69 27.31
N PRO A 149 -5.85 36.89 27.31
CA PRO A 149 -6.39 37.99 26.49
C PRO A 149 -6.21 37.66 24.99
N ASN A 150 -7.08 38.24 24.16
CA ASN A 150 -6.91 38.27 22.73
C ASN A 150 -5.79 39.28 22.34
N TYR A 151 -5.60 39.56 21.04
CA TYR A 151 -4.51 40.39 20.52
C TYR A 151 -4.56 41.89 20.92
N ASP A 152 -5.72 42.41 21.33
CA ASP A 152 -5.97 43.80 21.70
C ASP A 152 -6.48 43.99 23.12
N ASP A 153 -6.45 42.92 23.96
CA ASP A 153 -6.91 42.86 25.34
C ASP A 153 -8.41 43.21 25.53
N THR A 154 -9.22 43.22 24.46
CA THR A 154 -10.67 43.55 24.56
C THR A 154 -11.50 42.31 24.93
N GLU A 155 -11.04 41.13 24.59
CA GLU A 155 -11.73 39.88 24.84
C GLU A 155 -10.80 38.86 25.51
N ARG A 156 -11.38 37.82 26.09
CA ARG A 156 -10.63 36.70 26.63
C ARG A 156 -10.94 35.42 25.87
N GLU A 157 -9.92 34.63 25.57
CA GLU A 157 -10.04 33.34 24.92
C GLU A 157 -9.50 32.22 25.79
N PRO A 158 -10.04 30.98 25.68
CA PRO A 158 -9.50 29.87 26.39
C PRO A 158 -8.13 29.45 25.81
N ALA A 159 -7.13 29.27 26.66
CA ALA A 159 -5.81 28.80 26.25
C ALA A 159 -5.85 27.38 25.68
N VAL A 160 -6.81 26.58 26.14
CA VAL A 160 -7.09 25.21 25.71
C VAL A 160 -8.56 24.89 25.98
N LEU A 161 -9.17 23.95 25.27
CA LEU A 161 -10.52 23.50 25.57
C LEU A 161 -10.50 22.35 26.60
N PRO A 162 -11.59 22.13 27.35
CA PRO A 162 -11.73 20.97 28.28
C PRO A 162 -11.56 19.62 27.57
N ALA A 163 -11.99 19.51 26.30
CA ALA A 163 -11.74 18.38 25.40
C ALA A 163 -12.07 17.01 26.03
N ARG A 164 -13.33 16.73 26.29
CA ARG A 164 -13.80 15.50 26.95
C ARG A 164 -13.49 14.20 26.18
N PHE A 165 -12.88 14.27 25.01
CA PHE A 165 -12.35 13.13 24.26
C PHE A 165 -10.98 13.48 23.64
N PRO A 166 -10.12 12.49 23.38
CA PRO A 166 -8.73 12.67 22.95
C PRO A 166 -8.62 13.10 21.48
N ASN A 167 -9.08 14.32 21.14
CA ASN A 167 -9.22 14.81 19.78
C ASN A 167 -7.92 14.78 18.97
N LEU A 168 -6.74 14.97 19.61
CA LEU A 168 -5.45 14.91 18.89
C LEU A 168 -5.24 13.57 18.19
N LEU A 169 -5.55 12.46 18.82
CA LEU A 169 -5.44 11.12 18.23
C LEU A 169 -6.64 10.79 17.35
N VAL A 170 -7.84 11.16 17.79
CA VAL A 170 -9.09 10.79 17.10
C VAL A 170 -9.21 11.44 15.74
N ASN A 171 -8.90 12.74 15.60
CA ASN A 171 -8.95 13.44 14.32
C ASN A 171 -7.57 13.67 13.69
N GLY A 172 -6.49 13.42 14.44
CA GLY A 172 -5.14 13.71 13.98
C GLY A 172 -4.87 15.21 13.85
N ALA A 173 -3.70 15.55 13.36
CA ALA A 173 -3.32 16.92 13.04
C ALA A 173 -2.20 16.97 12.01
N THR A 174 -2.28 17.90 11.07
CA THR A 174 -1.21 18.20 10.12
C THR A 174 -0.85 19.68 10.19
N GLY A 175 0.43 20.02 10.14
CA GLY A 175 0.86 21.42 10.20
C GLY A 175 2.31 21.63 9.81
N ILE A 176 2.58 22.75 9.15
CA ILE A 176 3.91 23.18 8.72
C ILE A 176 4.27 24.44 9.48
N ALA A 177 5.24 24.34 10.38
CA ALA A 177 5.80 25.47 11.12
C ALA A 177 7.19 25.83 10.56
N VAL A 178 7.83 26.81 11.17
CA VAL A 178 9.20 27.17 10.81
C VAL A 178 10.18 26.12 11.35
N GLY A 179 10.87 25.42 10.45
CA GLY A 179 11.87 24.41 10.78
C GLY A 179 11.33 23.08 11.33
N MET A 180 10.00 22.91 11.44
CA MET A 180 9.40 21.67 11.90
C MET A 180 7.99 21.48 11.34
N THR A 181 7.56 20.21 11.25
CA THR A 181 6.23 19.84 10.78
C THR A 181 5.57 18.88 11.78
N THR A 182 4.25 18.82 11.78
CA THR A 182 3.49 17.77 12.47
C THR A 182 2.64 17.02 11.47
N ASN A 183 2.54 15.70 11.64
CA ASN A 183 1.65 14.85 10.86
C ASN A 183 1.22 13.67 11.73
N ILE A 184 0.11 13.83 12.41
CA ILE A 184 -0.49 12.84 13.32
C ILE A 184 -1.71 12.28 12.62
N PRO A 185 -1.78 10.95 12.36
CA PRO A 185 -2.93 10.35 11.71
C PRO A 185 -4.15 10.30 12.63
N PRO A 186 -5.36 10.25 12.08
CA PRO A 186 -6.58 9.98 12.83
C PRO A 186 -6.66 8.52 13.27
N HIS A 187 -7.44 8.26 14.34
CA HIS A 187 -7.65 6.94 14.92
C HIS A 187 -9.12 6.72 15.27
N ASN A 188 -9.51 5.46 15.44
CA ASN A 188 -10.84 5.11 15.90
C ASN A 188 -11.07 5.53 17.35
N LEU A 189 -12.19 6.22 17.61
CA LEU A 189 -12.52 6.76 18.93
C LEU A 189 -12.61 5.67 20.01
N ALA A 190 -13.27 4.56 19.72
CA ALA A 190 -13.45 3.47 20.67
C ALA A 190 -12.11 2.81 21.02
N GLU A 191 -11.22 2.64 20.04
CA GLU A 191 -9.88 2.06 20.26
C GLU A 191 -8.99 3.00 21.08
N VAL A 192 -9.02 4.32 20.83
CA VAL A 192 -8.26 5.30 21.63
C VAL A 192 -8.75 5.33 23.07
N ILE A 193 -10.07 5.30 23.29
CA ILE A 193 -10.65 5.24 24.64
C ILE A 193 -10.24 3.94 25.32
N SER A 194 -10.28 2.80 24.64
CA SER A 194 -9.81 1.51 25.18
C SER A 194 -8.32 1.55 25.57
N ALA A 195 -7.49 2.23 24.79
CA ALA A 195 -6.07 2.42 25.11
C ALA A 195 -5.86 3.32 26.34
N ILE A 196 -6.71 4.34 26.54
CA ILE A 196 -6.71 5.18 27.74
C ILE A 196 -7.10 4.35 28.97
N HIS A 197 -8.16 3.55 28.89
CA HIS A 197 -8.59 2.68 29.98
C HIS A 197 -7.51 1.67 30.36
N LEU A 198 -6.89 1.01 29.35
CA LEU A 198 -5.77 0.10 29.60
C LEU A 198 -4.60 0.81 30.33
N LEU A 199 -4.31 2.06 29.97
CA LEU A 199 -3.25 2.84 30.63
C LEU A 199 -3.64 3.29 32.05
N MET A 200 -4.93 3.53 32.32
CA MET A 200 -5.44 3.83 33.66
C MET A 200 -5.35 2.61 34.60
N ASP A 201 -5.67 1.42 34.04
CA ASP A 201 -5.61 0.15 34.78
C ASP A 201 -4.17 -0.32 34.99
N ASN A 202 -3.29 -0.10 34.01
CA ASN A 202 -1.88 -0.45 34.03
C ASN A 202 -0.99 0.71 33.55
N PRO A 203 -0.54 1.61 34.44
CA PRO A 203 0.34 2.74 34.09
C PRO A 203 1.67 2.35 33.46
N ASP A 204 2.14 1.11 33.69
CA ASP A 204 3.37 0.58 33.13
C ASP A 204 3.19 -0.11 31.76
N ALA A 205 1.95 -0.14 31.23
CA ALA A 205 1.65 -0.72 29.93
C ALA A 205 2.63 -0.25 28.85
N THR A 206 3.17 -1.19 28.09
CA THR A 206 4.09 -0.93 26.99
C THR A 206 3.34 -0.48 25.72
N VAL A 207 4.08 0.03 24.73
CA VAL A 207 3.47 0.34 23.42
C VAL A 207 2.92 -0.93 22.75
N ALA A 208 3.49 -2.09 23.02
CA ALA A 208 2.99 -3.36 22.49
C ALA A 208 1.60 -3.69 23.06
N ASP A 209 1.41 -3.53 24.38
CA ASP A 209 0.13 -3.75 25.05
C ASP A 209 -0.94 -2.76 24.54
N LEU A 210 -0.57 -1.50 24.36
CA LEU A 210 -1.46 -0.49 23.79
C LEU A 210 -1.87 -0.83 22.34
N MET A 211 -0.99 -1.46 21.55
CA MET A 211 -1.29 -1.86 20.17
C MET A 211 -2.23 -3.07 20.07
N GLU A 212 -2.50 -3.79 21.14
CA GLU A 212 -3.54 -4.83 21.16
C GLU A 212 -4.94 -4.24 21.02
N VAL A 213 -5.16 -3.08 21.64
CA VAL A 213 -6.46 -2.36 21.64
C VAL A 213 -6.50 -1.19 20.66
N LEU A 214 -5.36 -0.61 20.28
CA LEU A 214 -5.19 0.47 19.29
C LEU A 214 -4.17 0.04 18.23
N PRO A 215 -4.56 -0.84 17.30
CA PRO A 215 -3.61 -1.51 16.41
C PRO A 215 -3.00 -0.59 15.34
N GLY A 216 -3.60 0.58 15.06
CA GLY A 216 -3.11 1.51 14.05
C GLY A 216 -4.05 2.66 13.74
N PRO A 217 -3.68 3.53 12.79
CA PRO A 217 -4.52 4.62 12.29
C PRO A 217 -5.85 4.13 11.72
N ASP A 218 -6.84 5.03 11.73
CA ASP A 218 -8.15 4.81 11.13
C ASP A 218 -8.54 6.04 10.31
N PHE A 219 -8.26 5.99 9.01
CA PHE A 219 -8.47 7.13 8.11
C PHE A 219 -9.95 7.29 7.73
N PRO A 220 -10.44 8.53 7.57
CA PRO A 220 -11.83 8.78 7.18
C PRO A 220 -12.20 8.18 5.82
N THR A 221 -11.25 8.08 4.88
CA THR A 221 -11.42 7.50 3.55
C THR A 221 -11.21 5.99 3.49
N GLY A 222 -10.97 5.32 4.62
CA GLY A 222 -10.68 3.88 4.67
C GLY A 222 -9.30 3.52 4.13
N GLY A 223 -9.26 2.62 3.17
CA GLY A 223 -8.03 2.08 2.59
C GLY A 223 -7.38 0.99 3.43
N ILE A 224 -6.25 0.47 2.95
CA ILE A 224 -5.53 -0.66 3.55
C ILE A 224 -4.14 -0.20 3.99
N VAL A 225 -3.82 -0.36 5.27
CA VAL A 225 -2.45 -0.12 5.79
C VAL A 225 -1.65 -1.40 5.71
N MET A 226 -0.49 -1.31 5.08
CA MET A 226 0.40 -2.44 4.83
C MET A 226 1.46 -2.56 5.92
N GLY A 227 1.44 -3.68 6.66
CA GLY A 227 2.42 -4.02 7.68
C GLY A 227 2.28 -3.25 9.01
N LYS A 228 2.73 -3.86 10.10
CA LYS A 228 2.65 -3.29 11.46
C LYS A 228 3.96 -2.67 11.97
N SER A 229 5.09 -2.96 11.34
CA SER A 229 6.42 -2.52 11.80
C SER A 229 6.55 -0.98 11.82
N GLY A 230 6.07 -0.31 10.76
CA GLY A 230 6.06 1.14 10.65
C GLY A 230 5.18 1.81 11.70
N ILE A 231 4.00 1.24 12.01
CA ILE A 231 3.10 1.71 13.07
C ILE A 231 3.78 1.59 14.43
N ARG A 232 4.36 0.41 14.74
CA ARG A 232 5.07 0.17 16.00
C ARG A 232 6.20 1.18 16.22
N LYS A 233 7.04 1.39 15.20
CA LYS A 233 8.11 2.38 15.26
C LYS A 233 7.57 3.79 15.50
N ALA A 234 6.49 4.18 14.80
CA ALA A 234 5.87 5.49 14.98
C ALA A 234 5.32 5.68 16.39
N TYR A 235 4.62 4.70 16.94
CA TYR A 235 4.04 4.76 18.29
C TYR A 235 5.10 4.76 19.39
N GLN A 236 6.25 4.10 19.18
CA GLN A 236 7.36 4.12 20.11
C GLN A 236 8.13 5.42 20.12
N THR A 237 8.40 5.97 18.94
CA THR A 237 9.38 7.07 18.77
C THR A 237 8.74 8.40 18.38
N GLY A 238 7.44 8.42 18.06
CA GLY A 238 6.75 9.57 17.47
C GLY A 238 7.05 9.79 15.99
N ARG A 239 7.88 8.93 15.35
CA ARG A 239 8.25 9.03 13.93
C ARG A 239 8.25 7.65 13.26
N GLY A 240 7.68 7.57 12.06
CA GLY A 240 7.64 6.34 11.27
C GLY A 240 6.97 6.59 9.93
N ASN A 241 6.98 5.56 9.08
CA ASN A 241 6.29 5.57 7.80
C ASN A 241 5.44 4.31 7.68
N ILE A 242 4.26 4.47 7.12
CA ILE A 242 3.38 3.36 6.73
C ILE A 242 3.00 3.51 5.26
N ILE A 243 2.75 2.38 4.61
CA ILE A 243 2.20 2.34 3.27
C ILE A 243 0.68 2.21 3.39
N VAL A 244 -0.04 3.07 2.68
CA VAL A 244 -1.50 3.03 2.58
C VAL A 244 -1.88 2.77 1.13
N ARG A 245 -2.67 1.72 0.89
CA ARG A 245 -3.19 1.33 -0.43
C ARG A 245 -4.68 1.62 -0.55
N ALA A 246 -5.11 1.90 -1.78
CA ALA A 246 -6.50 1.88 -2.17
C ALA A 246 -7.10 0.49 -1.95
N LYS A 247 -8.38 0.42 -1.60
CA LYS A 247 -9.13 -0.83 -1.55
C LYS A 247 -9.68 -1.14 -2.91
N VAL A 248 -9.34 -2.32 -3.41
CA VAL A 248 -9.61 -2.73 -4.79
C VAL A 248 -10.22 -4.12 -4.81
N ASP A 249 -11.16 -4.33 -5.74
CA ASP A 249 -11.73 -5.62 -6.08
C ASP A 249 -11.53 -5.88 -7.58
N ILE A 250 -11.09 -7.09 -7.95
CA ILE A 250 -10.95 -7.51 -9.35
C ILE A 250 -12.14 -8.41 -9.67
N GLN A 251 -12.94 -8.03 -10.64
CA GLN A 251 -14.14 -8.75 -11.04
C GLN A 251 -14.02 -9.29 -12.46
N ASP A 252 -14.29 -10.58 -12.62
CA ASP A 252 -14.41 -11.21 -13.92
C ASP A 252 -15.70 -10.77 -14.62
N GLN A 253 -15.59 -10.44 -15.91
CA GLN A 253 -16.67 -10.04 -16.76
C GLN A 253 -17.04 -11.15 -17.74
N LYS A 254 -18.26 -11.08 -18.30
CA LYS A 254 -18.65 -11.95 -19.43
C LYS A 254 -17.64 -11.79 -20.56
N ASN A 255 -17.26 -12.89 -21.20
CA ASN A 255 -16.29 -12.97 -22.31
C ASN A 255 -14.80 -12.89 -21.89
N GLY A 256 -14.44 -13.23 -20.65
CA GLY A 256 -13.05 -13.31 -20.19
C GLY A 256 -12.36 -11.95 -20.06
N LYS A 257 -13.11 -10.84 -19.99
CA LYS A 257 -12.57 -9.53 -19.60
C LYS A 257 -12.57 -9.41 -18.07
N GLN A 258 -11.64 -8.61 -17.56
CA GLN A 258 -11.56 -8.26 -16.14
C GLN A 258 -11.81 -6.78 -15.93
N ARG A 259 -12.21 -6.43 -14.73
CA ARG A 259 -12.50 -5.07 -14.29
C ARG A 259 -11.90 -4.85 -12.92
N ILE A 260 -11.14 -3.76 -12.76
CA ILE A 260 -10.59 -3.34 -11.48
C ILE A 260 -11.52 -2.27 -10.91
N ILE A 261 -12.07 -2.52 -9.72
CA ILE A 261 -13.00 -1.60 -9.03
C ILE A 261 -12.30 -1.06 -7.78
N VAL A 262 -12.13 0.26 -7.73
CA VAL A 262 -11.57 0.95 -6.56
C VAL A 262 -12.70 1.55 -5.74
N THR A 263 -12.82 1.14 -4.47
CA THR A 263 -13.89 1.57 -3.57
C THR A 263 -13.42 2.51 -2.47
N GLU A 264 -12.13 2.49 -2.13
CA GLU A 264 -11.54 3.37 -1.12
C GLU A 264 -10.17 3.86 -1.59
N LEU A 265 -9.84 5.11 -1.28
CA LEU A 265 -8.56 5.74 -1.63
C LEU A 265 -7.71 6.03 -0.39
N PRO A 266 -6.39 6.07 -0.53
CA PRO A 266 -5.52 6.53 0.54
C PRO A 266 -5.89 7.95 0.98
N TYR A 267 -5.72 8.22 2.28
CA TYR A 267 -6.06 9.50 2.89
C TYR A 267 -5.37 10.68 2.19
N MET A 268 -6.10 11.77 1.96
CA MET A 268 -5.66 12.99 1.27
C MET A 268 -5.37 12.83 -0.24
N VAL A 269 -5.74 11.74 -0.87
CA VAL A 269 -5.63 11.58 -2.32
C VAL A 269 -6.83 12.23 -3.00
N ASN A 270 -6.58 13.03 -4.02
CA ASN A 270 -7.60 13.64 -4.87
C ASN A 270 -8.02 12.63 -5.95
N LYS A 271 -9.32 12.25 -5.97
CA LYS A 271 -9.86 11.22 -6.86
C LYS A 271 -9.76 11.62 -8.34
N ALA A 272 -10.17 12.83 -8.70
CA ALA A 272 -10.16 13.28 -10.08
C ALA A 272 -8.74 13.33 -10.68
N LYS A 273 -7.76 13.86 -9.92
CA LYS A 273 -6.34 13.85 -10.36
C LYS A 273 -5.75 12.45 -10.45
N LEU A 274 -6.20 11.53 -9.62
CA LEU A 274 -5.78 10.12 -9.72
C LEU A 274 -6.30 9.51 -11.02
N ILE A 275 -7.59 9.69 -11.34
CA ILE A 275 -8.21 9.20 -12.58
C ILE A 275 -7.49 9.81 -13.79
N GLU A 276 -7.26 11.12 -13.79
CA GLU A 276 -6.50 11.81 -14.84
C GLU A 276 -5.09 11.22 -15.05
N ARG A 277 -4.37 10.93 -13.95
CA ARG A 277 -3.04 10.30 -14.01
C ARG A 277 -3.10 8.89 -14.58
N ILE A 278 -4.06 8.06 -14.17
CA ILE A 278 -4.25 6.70 -14.71
C ILE A 278 -4.56 6.77 -16.21
N ALA A 279 -5.48 7.66 -16.62
CA ALA A 279 -5.80 7.86 -18.03
C ALA A 279 -4.57 8.35 -18.85
N GLY A 280 -3.73 9.19 -18.25
CA GLY A 280 -2.45 9.61 -18.85
C GLY A 280 -1.52 8.44 -19.09
N LEU A 281 -1.28 7.59 -18.07
CA LEU A 281 -0.42 6.41 -18.17
C LEU A 281 -0.91 5.41 -19.25
N ALA A 282 -2.23 5.23 -19.37
CA ALA A 282 -2.84 4.37 -20.38
C ALA A 282 -2.67 4.96 -21.80
N ARG A 283 -2.91 6.26 -21.97
CA ARG A 283 -2.75 6.96 -23.26
C ARG A 283 -1.30 7.00 -23.73
N ASP A 284 -0.36 7.22 -22.81
CA ASP A 284 1.07 7.33 -23.11
C ASP A 284 1.72 5.93 -23.23
N LYS A 285 0.92 4.85 -23.08
CA LYS A 285 1.33 3.44 -23.11
C LYS A 285 2.39 3.06 -22.06
N GLU A 286 2.46 3.78 -20.95
CA GLU A 286 3.27 3.40 -19.81
C GLU A 286 2.64 2.21 -19.04
N ILE A 287 1.29 2.09 -19.09
CA ILE A 287 0.53 0.91 -18.66
C ILE A 287 -0.37 0.48 -19.80
N GLU A 288 -0.06 -0.66 -20.40
CA GLU A 288 -0.88 -1.26 -21.45
C GLU A 288 -2.01 -2.12 -20.86
N GLY A 289 -3.06 -2.37 -21.65
CA GLY A 289 -4.16 -3.25 -21.26
C GLY A 289 -5.38 -2.56 -20.64
N ILE A 290 -5.33 -1.27 -20.32
CA ILE A 290 -6.49 -0.49 -19.89
C ILE A 290 -7.31 -0.07 -21.13
N THR A 291 -8.61 -0.36 -21.14
CA THR A 291 -9.52 -0.01 -22.26
C THR A 291 -10.41 1.16 -21.94
N ASP A 292 -10.86 1.32 -20.70
CA ASP A 292 -11.72 2.41 -20.26
C ASP A 292 -11.56 2.69 -18.77
N ILE A 293 -11.83 3.93 -18.36
CA ILE A 293 -11.79 4.36 -16.97
C ILE A 293 -13.01 5.23 -16.70
N ASN A 294 -13.87 4.79 -15.80
CA ASN A 294 -15.09 5.49 -15.45
C ASN A 294 -15.16 5.79 -13.95
N ASP A 295 -15.64 6.98 -13.61
CA ASP A 295 -16.02 7.33 -12.26
C ASP A 295 -17.54 7.07 -12.10
N GLU A 296 -17.89 6.00 -11.41
CA GLU A 296 -19.26 5.60 -11.11
C GLU A 296 -19.65 5.94 -9.65
N SER A 297 -18.91 6.86 -9.01
CA SER A 297 -19.16 7.25 -7.63
C SER A 297 -20.53 7.92 -7.50
N ASP A 298 -21.31 7.51 -6.52
CA ASP A 298 -22.65 8.02 -6.25
C ASP A 298 -22.91 8.19 -4.73
N ARG A 299 -24.18 8.21 -4.32
CA ARG A 299 -24.60 8.35 -2.91
C ARG A 299 -24.29 7.10 -2.07
N GLU A 300 -24.10 5.94 -2.70
CA GLU A 300 -23.78 4.68 -2.03
C GLU A 300 -22.26 4.59 -1.71
N GLY A 301 -21.44 5.37 -2.42
CA GLY A 301 -20.01 5.44 -2.14
C GLY A 301 -19.15 5.74 -3.36
N MET A 302 -17.83 5.72 -3.12
CA MET A 302 -16.82 5.89 -4.17
C MET A 302 -16.71 4.60 -4.99
N ARG A 303 -16.68 4.76 -6.32
CA ARG A 303 -16.52 3.65 -7.26
C ARG A 303 -15.81 4.11 -8.52
N ILE A 304 -14.50 3.82 -8.61
CA ILE A 304 -13.73 4.00 -9.85
C ILE A 304 -13.64 2.65 -10.53
N VAL A 305 -14.01 2.58 -11.80
CA VAL A 305 -14.01 1.37 -12.60
C VAL A 305 -12.99 1.48 -13.71
N ILE A 306 -12.06 0.52 -13.76
CA ILE A 306 -11.02 0.42 -14.78
C ILE A 306 -11.25 -0.89 -15.54
N ASP A 307 -11.66 -0.78 -16.81
CA ASP A 307 -11.88 -1.92 -17.68
C ASP A 307 -10.55 -2.41 -18.28
N VAL A 308 -10.29 -3.71 -18.17
CA VAL A 308 -9.06 -4.35 -18.62
C VAL A 308 -9.31 -5.11 -19.93
N ARG A 309 -8.37 -5.06 -20.85
CA ARG A 309 -8.37 -5.81 -22.12
C ARG A 309 -8.29 -7.31 -21.82
N ARG A 310 -8.90 -8.13 -22.68
CA ARG A 310 -9.02 -9.59 -22.48
C ARG A 310 -7.68 -10.32 -22.35
N ASP A 311 -6.66 -9.84 -23.06
CA ASP A 311 -5.32 -10.41 -23.16
C ASP A 311 -4.32 -9.80 -22.17
N ALA A 312 -4.80 -9.04 -21.19
CA ALA A 312 -3.97 -8.39 -20.16
C ALA A 312 -4.38 -8.84 -18.77
N SER A 313 -3.41 -9.02 -17.91
CA SER A 313 -3.62 -9.41 -16.49
C SER A 313 -4.00 -8.21 -15.63
N ALA A 314 -5.17 -8.25 -15.02
CA ALA A 314 -5.63 -7.18 -14.11
C ALA A 314 -4.74 -7.03 -12.87
N SER A 315 -4.14 -8.12 -12.37
CA SER A 315 -3.23 -8.08 -11.22
C SER A 315 -1.93 -7.35 -11.55
N VAL A 316 -1.34 -7.58 -12.72
CA VAL A 316 -0.15 -6.87 -13.20
C VAL A 316 -0.44 -5.38 -13.38
N ILE A 317 -1.56 -5.04 -14.03
CA ILE A 317 -1.99 -3.65 -14.18
C ILE A 317 -2.17 -2.99 -12.81
N LEU A 318 -2.81 -3.67 -11.86
CA LEU A 318 -3.01 -3.16 -10.50
C LEU A 318 -1.68 -2.89 -9.78
N ASN A 319 -0.71 -3.79 -9.89
CA ASN A 319 0.62 -3.61 -9.32
C ASN A 319 1.34 -2.40 -9.93
N ASN A 320 1.25 -2.24 -11.25
CA ASN A 320 1.76 -1.04 -11.94
C ASN A 320 1.06 0.24 -11.47
N LEU A 321 -0.26 0.21 -11.28
CA LEU A 321 -1.02 1.34 -10.74
C LEU A 321 -0.57 1.69 -9.31
N TYR A 322 -0.30 0.72 -8.44
CA TYR A 322 0.26 0.95 -7.11
C TYR A 322 1.65 1.58 -7.17
N LYS A 323 2.50 1.17 -8.11
CA LYS A 323 3.87 1.69 -8.25
C LYS A 323 3.90 3.09 -8.85
N MET A 324 3.04 3.40 -9.83
CA MET A 324 3.12 4.59 -10.67
C MET A 324 2.10 5.69 -10.32
N THR A 325 1.16 5.42 -9.38
CA THR A 325 0.08 6.34 -9.03
C THR A 325 -0.12 6.47 -7.52
N LEU A 326 -1.00 7.39 -7.12
CA LEU A 326 -1.39 7.58 -5.72
C LEU A 326 -2.40 6.51 -5.21
N MET A 327 -2.64 5.43 -5.93
CA MET A 327 -3.34 4.26 -5.40
C MET A 327 -2.57 3.60 -4.25
N GLN A 328 -1.27 3.82 -4.17
CA GLN A 328 -0.44 3.53 -3.01
C GLN A 328 0.34 4.79 -2.60
N THR A 329 0.31 5.14 -1.32
CA THR A 329 1.01 6.31 -0.78
C THR A 329 1.77 5.95 0.49
N ASN A 330 2.80 6.74 0.78
CA ASN A 330 3.50 6.68 2.06
C ASN A 330 2.94 7.76 3.00
N PHE A 331 2.45 7.35 4.18
CA PHE A 331 2.08 8.26 5.24
C PHE A 331 3.19 8.32 6.29
N GLY A 332 3.86 9.47 6.38
CA GLY A 332 4.93 9.70 7.34
C GLY A 332 4.38 10.24 8.66
N PHE A 333 4.59 9.52 9.76
CA PHE A 333 4.27 10.00 11.10
C PHE A 333 5.31 11.02 11.57
N ASN A 334 4.83 12.12 12.13
CA ASN A 334 5.60 13.04 12.95
C ASN A 334 4.68 13.57 14.06
N MET A 335 4.69 12.89 15.20
CA MET A 335 3.76 13.14 16.30
C MET A 335 4.27 14.31 17.16
N LEU A 336 4.37 15.48 16.53
CA LEU A 336 4.83 16.72 17.13
C LEU A 336 3.65 17.55 17.62
N ALA A 337 3.63 17.90 18.91
CA ALA A 337 2.59 18.74 19.53
C ALA A 337 3.19 19.71 20.53
N ILE A 338 2.43 20.74 20.92
CA ILE A 338 2.82 21.70 21.96
C ILE A 338 2.52 21.09 23.33
N VAL A 339 3.54 21.01 24.18
CA VAL A 339 3.47 20.56 25.56
C VAL A 339 4.00 21.66 26.47
N LYS A 340 3.12 22.26 27.30
CA LYS A 340 3.50 23.35 28.22
C LYS A 340 4.26 24.49 27.50
N GLY A 341 3.74 24.90 26.32
CA GLY A 341 4.31 25.99 25.52
C GLY A 341 5.53 25.65 24.66
N ALA A 342 5.99 24.38 24.65
CA ALA A 342 7.15 23.96 23.86
C ALA A 342 6.80 22.80 22.90
N PRO A 343 7.31 22.83 21.63
CA PRO A 343 7.10 21.72 20.70
C PRO A 343 7.89 20.48 21.10
N LYS A 344 7.23 19.31 21.15
CA LYS A 344 7.86 18.02 21.45
C LYS A 344 7.35 16.94 20.51
N VAL A 345 8.24 16.06 20.06
CA VAL A 345 7.85 14.80 19.40
C VAL A 345 7.52 13.80 20.50
N LEU A 346 6.35 13.19 20.42
CA LEU A 346 5.77 12.37 21.48
C LEU A 346 5.53 10.94 20.98
N SER A 347 5.75 9.96 21.85
CA SER A 347 5.26 8.59 21.65
C SER A 347 3.75 8.52 21.88
N LEU A 348 3.09 7.46 21.42
CA LEU A 348 1.67 7.22 21.68
C LEU A 348 1.35 7.28 23.18
N LYS A 349 2.12 6.55 24.00
CA LYS A 349 1.94 6.52 25.46
C LYS A 349 2.02 7.92 26.07
N GLN A 350 2.97 8.75 25.63
CA GLN A 350 3.12 10.12 26.14
C GLN A 350 1.91 11.01 25.81
N ILE A 351 1.34 10.88 24.60
CA ILE A 351 0.13 11.64 24.22
C ILE A 351 -1.03 11.25 25.12
N LEU A 352 -1.23 9.95 25.35
CA LEU A 352 -2.31 9.46 26.23
C LEU A 352 -2.12 9.94 27.69
N ILE A 353 -0.89 9.95 28.21
CA ILE A 353 -0.57 10.46 29.55
C ILE A 353 -0.91 11.96 29.64
N TYR A 354 -0.46 12.79 28.70
CA TYR A 354 -0.76 14.23 28.74
C TYR A 354 -2.25 14.53 28.60
N TYR A 355 -2.99 13.71 27.86
CA TYR A 355 -4.44 13.82 27.82
C TYR A 355 -5.08 13.48 29.17
N LEU A 356 -4.65 12.40 29.83
CA LEU A 356 -5.11 12.02 31.17
C LEU A 356 -4.80 13.10 32.21
N GLU A 357 -3.58 13.62 32.23
CA GLU A 357 -3.19 14.73 33.11
C GLU A 357 -4.12 15.95 32.93
N HIS A 358 -4.48 16.26 31.67
CA HIS A 358 -5.41 17.33 31.38
C HIS A 358 -6.82 17.04 31.89
N GLN A 359 -7.33 15.83 31.72
CA GLN A 359 -8.65 15.45 32.24
C GLN A 359 -8.69 15.44 33.75
N GLU A 360 -7.65 14.99 34.44
CA GLU A 360 -7.52 15.08 35.89
C GLU A 360 -7.65 16.55 36.40
N ASP A 361 -6.98 17.47 35.68
CA ASP A 361 -7.04 18.91 36.01
C ASP A 361 -8.41 19.51 35.74
N VAL A 362 -9.01 19.20 34.58
CA VAL A 362 -10.37 19.65 34.20
C VAL A 362 -11.40 19.20 35.25
N ILE A 363 -11.39 17.93 35.66
CA ILE A 363 -12.34 17.40 36.64
C ILE A 363 -12.09 18.02 38.02
N ARG A 364 -10.85 18.18 38.46
CA ARG A 364 -10.50 18.84 39.69
C ARG A 364 -11.06 20.27 39.73
N ARG A 365 -10.74 21.08 38.75
CA ARG A 365 -11.17 22.47 38.65
C ARG A 365 -12.69 22.61 38.55
N ARG A 366 -13.35 21.75 37.77
CA ARG A 366 -14.80 21.68 37.69
C ARG A 366 -15.42 21.40 39.06
N THR A 367 -14.90 20.41 39.79
CA THR A 367 -15.39 20.00 41.08
C THR A 367 -15.14 21.09 42.15
N GLU A 368 -14.00 21.77 42.09
CA GLU A 368 -13.72 22.93 42.94
C GLU A 368 -14.71 24.07 42.70
N PHE A 369 -15.02 24.36 41.44
CA PHE A 369 -16.01 25.37 41.05
C PHE A 369 -17.42 24.97 41.55
N ASP A 370 -17.85 23.74 41.31
CA ASP A 370 -19.16 23.26 41.74
C ASP A 370 -19.24 23.20 43.29
N LEU A 371 -18.17 22.80 43.99
CA LEU A 371 -18.08 22.83 45.46
C LEU A 371 -18.24 24.26 46.00
N LYS A 372 -17.49 25.22 45.46
CA LYS A 372 -17.54 26.62 45.83
C LYS A 372 -18.95 27.21 45.65
N LYS A 373 -19.57 26.86 44.50
CA LYS A 373 -20.94 27.28 44.19
C LYS A 373 -21.96 26.65 45.14
N ALA A 374 -21.85 25.36 45.44
CA ALA A 374 -22.71 24.64 46.34
C ALA A 374 -22.57 25.15 47.78
N GLN A 375 -21.33 25.39 48.24
CA GLN A 375 -21.07 25.99 49.56
C GLN A 375 -21.67 27.39 49.72
N ALA A 376 -21.50 28.24 48.70
CA ALA A 376 -22.07 29.58 48.68
C ALA A 376 -23.61 29.54 48.73
N ARG A 377 -24.24 28.58 48.04
CA ARG A 377 -25.70 28.42 48.07
C ARG A 377 -26.20 27.86 49.38
N ALA A 378 -25.50 26.80 49.90
CA ALA A 378 -25.83 26.21 51.23
C ALA A 378 -25.73 27.25 52.34
N HIS A 379 -24.71 28.11 52.33
CA HIS A 379 -24.53 29.20 53.29
C HIS A 379 -25.71 30.17 53.26
N ILE A 380 -26.24 30.51 52.08
CA ILE A 380 -27.44 31.38 51.99
C ILE A 380 -28.66 30.64 52.53
N LEU A 381 -28.86 29.35 52.18
CA LEU A 381 -30.01 28.58 52.66
C LEU A 381 -29.98 28.36 54.17
N GLU A 382 -28.80 28.20 54.74
CA GLU A 382 -28.60 28.14 56.19
C GLU A 382 -29.14 29.41 56.90
N GLY A 383 -28.81 30.60 56.39
CA GLY A 383 -29.32 31.85 56.85
C GLY A 383 -30.85 31.99 56.67
N LEU A 384 -31.38 31.54 55.53
CA LEU A 384 -32.82 31.50 55.28
C LEU A 384 -33.58 30.57 56.24
N ARG A 385 -32.97 29.44 56.62
CA ARG A 385 -33.47 28.48 57.59
C ARG A 385 -33.63 29.14 59.00
N ILE A 386 -32.55 29.78 59.45
CA ILE A 386 -32.56 30.56 60.68
C ILE A 386 -33.68 31.61 60.65
N ALA A 387 -33.82 32.30 59.53
CA ALA A 387 -34.85 33.30 59.34
C ALA A 387 -36.28 32.73 59.37
N LEU A 388 -36.51 31.56 58.87
CA LEU A 388 -37.81 30.89 58.88
C LEU A 388 -38.16 30.35 60.26
N ASP A 389 -37.17 29.97 61.06
CA ASP A 389 -37.36 29.55 62.45
C ASP A 389 -37.70 30.72 63.41
N HIS A 390 -37.27 31.98 63.11
CA HIS A 390 -37.50 33.21 63.82
C HIS A 390 -38.27 34.27 63.02
N ILE A 391 -39.21 33.82 62.17
CA ILE A 391 -39.83 34.67 61.12
C ILE A 391 -40.53 35.91 61.73
N ASP A 392 -41.26 35.77 62.83
CA ASP A 392 -42.03 36.87 63.38
C ASP A 392 -41.12 37.96 63.98
N GLU A 393 -40.03 37.55 64.61
CA GLU A 393 -39.00 38.45 65.15
C GLU A 393 -38.25 39.19 64.03
N ILE A 394 -37.89 38.51 62.99
CA ILE A 394 -37.21 39.09 61.81
C ILE A 394 -38.13 40.07 61.06
N ILE A 395 -39.39 39.77 60.89
CA ILE A 395 -40.37 40.70 60.32
C ILE A 395 -40.49 41.95 61.19
N ALA A 396 -40.52 41.81 62.51
CA ALA A 396 -40.56 42.94 63.48
C ALA A 396 -39.30 43.83 63.35
N ILE A 397 -38.12 43.25 63.26
CA ILE A 397 -36.86 43.97 63.09
C ILE A 397 -36.88 44.74 61.73
N ILE A 398 -37.25 44.10 60.65
CA ILE A 398 -37.30 44.75 59.30
C ILE A 398 -38.31 45.90 59.34
N ARG A 399 -39.47 45.79 59.94
CA ARG A 399 -40.50 46.84 60.00
C ARG A 399 -40.11 48.00 60.87
N GLN A 400 -39.33 47.75 61.92
CA GLN A 400 -38.87 48.80 62.83
C GLN A 400 -37.63 49.56 62.32
N SER A 401 -36.91 49.03 61.41
CA SER A 401 -35.71 49.59 60.86
C SER A 401 -36.07 50.71 59.88
N GLN A 402 -35.40 51.88 59.98
CA GLN A 402 -35.60 53.02 59.09
C GLN A 402 -34.97 52.82 57.71
N THR A 403 -33.90 51.99 57.56
CA THR A 403 -33.20 51.70 56.34
C THR A 403 -32.90 50.19 56.26
N SER A 404 -32.74 49.66 55.09
CA SER A 404 -32.36 48.27 54.82
C SER A 404 -30.99 47.96 55.44
N GLU A 405 -30.09 48.94 55.54
CA GLU A 405 -28.74 48.75 56.13
C GLU A 405 -28.82 48.55 57.64
N ILE A 406 -29.70 49.37 58.34
CA ILE A 406 -29.95 49.18 59.74
C ILE A 406 -30.56 47.80 60.03
N ALA A 407 -31.58 47.41 59.29
CA ALA A 407 -32.17 46.11 59.37
C ALA A 407 -31.15 44.98 59.13
N LYS A 408 -30.27 45.12 58.14
CA LYS A 408 -29.19 44.16 57.90
C LYS A 408 -28.24 44.00 59.04
N ASN A 409 -27.76 45.09 59.62
CA ASN A 409 -26.83 45.07 60.73
C ASN A 409 -27.49 44.43 61.98
N GLN A 410 -28.75 44.76 62.29
CA GLN A 410 -29.49 44.14 63.34
C GLN A 410 -29.73 42.65 63.21
N LEU A 411 -29.97 42.16 61.93
CA LEU A 411 -30.08 40.75 61.62
C LEU A 411 -28.75 40.04 61.85
N MET A 412 -27.65 40.69 61.47
CA MET A 412 -26.29 40.13 61.66
C MET A 412 -25.95 40.03 63.18
N ASP A 413 -26.19 41.08 63.93
CA ASP A 413 -25.85 41.12 65.36
C ASP A 413 -26.72 40.18 66.23
N ASN A 414 -28.02 40.06 65.90
CA ASN A 414 -28.97 39.29 66.72
C ASN A 414 -28.91 37.78 66.46
N TYR A 415 -28.63 37.38 65.17
CA TYR A 415 -28.69 35.98 64.79
C TYR A 415 -27.33 35.44 64.28
N GLY A 416 -26.23 36.20 64.40
CA GLY A 416 -24.90 35.79 63.98
C GLY A 416 -24.81 35.56 62.49
N LEU A 417 -25.63 36.23 61.67
CA LEU A 417 -25.69 36.03 60.20
C LEU A 417 -24.56 36.76 59.49
N SER A 418 -24.09 36.23 58.39
CA SER A 418 -23.15 36.90 57.51
C SER A 418 -23.87 37.98 56.71
N ASP A 419 -23.10 38.96 56.14
CA ASP A 419 -23.61 39.99 55.28
C ASP A 419 -24.47 39.46 54.14
N LYS A 420 -24.01 38.38 53.50
CA LYS A 420 -24.71 37.70 52.36
C LYS A 420 -26.01 37.03 52.84
N GLN A 421 -26.03 36.43 54.03
CA GLN A 421 -27.22 35.78 54.59
C GLN A 421 -28.25 36.86 54.93
N ALA A 422 -27.87 37.92 55.65
CA ALA A 422 -28.76 39.01 56.05
C ALA A 422 -29.33 39.72 54.77
N GLN A 423 -28.52 39.95 53.74
CA GLN A 423 -29.00 40.49 52.47
C GLN A 423 -30.02 39.56 51.79
N ALA A 424 -29.79 38.26 51.77
CA ALA A 424 -30.68 37.28 51.14
C ALA A 424 -32.05 37.20 51.92
N ILE A 425 -32.02 37.42 53.22
CA ILE A 425 -33.23 37.52 54.04
C ILE A 425 -34.03 38.76 53.69
N LEU A 426 -33.38 39.93 53.55
CA LEU A 426 -34.04 41.18 53.16
C LEU A 426 -34.62 41.13 51.73
N ASP A 427 -33.96 40.42 50.84
CA ASP A 427 -34.41 40.21 49.44
C ASP A 427 -35.46 39.11 49.29
N MET A 428 -35.84 38.42 50.40
CA MET A 428 -36.78 37.30 50.40
C MET A 428 -38.21 37.75 50.07
N ARG A 429 -38.80 37.12 49.07
CA ARG A 429 -40.20 37.36 48.66
C ARG A 429 -41.15 36.71 49.69
N LEU A 430 -42.25 37.42 50.01
CA LEU A 430 -43.27 36.95 50.99
C LEU A 430 -43.84 35.56 50.65
N VAL A 431 -43.86 35.16 49.38
CA VAL A 431 -44.31 33.83 48.94
C VAL A 431 -43.47 32.71 49.54
N ARG A 432 -42.15 32.94 49.83
CA ARG A 432 -41.26 32.00 50.44
C ARG A 432 -41.47 31.70 51.91
N LEU A 433 -42.43 32.38 52.53
CA LEU A 433 -42.81 32.18 53.93
C LEU A 433 -43.85 31.06 54.08
N THR A 434 -44.39 30.52 53.01
CA THR A 434 -45.38 29.41 53.03
C THR A 434 -44.74 28.10 53.47
N GLY A 435 -45.52 27.20 54.09
CA GLY A 435 -45.00 25.91 54.54
C GLY A 435 -44.36 25.04 53.50
N LEU A 436 -44.94 25.02 52.27
CA LEU A 436 -44.42 24.30 51.15
C LEU A 436 -43.03 24.81 50.65
N GLU A 437 -42.80 26.11 50.75
CA GLU A 437 -41.49 26.69 50.36
C GLU A 437 -40.45 26.43 51.45
N ARG A 438 -40.85 26.34 52.73
CA ARG A 438 -39.99 25.93 53.87
C ARG A 438 -39.44 24.49 53.64
N GLU A 439 -40.32 23.54 53.25
CA GLU A 439 -39.93 22.17 52.95
C GLU A 439 -38.96 22.11 51.71
N LYS A 440 -39.18 22.94 50.72
CA LYS A 440 -38.27 23.02 49.58
C LYS A 440 -36.87 23.55 49.93
N ILE A 441 -36.82 24.59 50.77
CA ILE A 441 -35.54 25.13 51.26
C ILE A 441 -34.77 24.08 52.06
N GLU A 442 -35.45 23.33 52.93
CA GLU A 442 -34.82 22.28 53.70
C GLU A 442 -34.32 21.13 52.81
N SER A 443 -35.13 20.67 51.85
CA SER A 443 -34.75 19.64 50.92
C SER A 443 -33.55 20.07 50.04
N GLU A 444 -33.57 21.31 49.47
CA GLU A 444 -32.45 21.87 48.72
C GLU A 444 -31.17 21.95 49.55
N TYR A 445 -31.28 22.32 50.85
CA TYR A 445 -30.16 22.40 51.77
C TYR A 445 -29.52 21.03 52.00
N GLN A 446 -30.36 20.02 52.28
CA GLN A 446 -29.89 18.64 52.51
C GLN A 446 -29.22 18.03 51.24
N ASP A 447 -29.79 18.27 50.10
CA ASP A 447 -29.21 17.82 48.81
C ASP A 447 -27.88 18.50 48.51
N LEU A 448 -27.76 19.80 48.84
CA LEU A 448 -26.47 20.51 48.75
C LEU A 448 -25.43 19.99 49.71
N LEU A 449 -25.81 19.65 50.95
CA LEU A 449 -24.87 19.05 51.91
C LEU A 449 -24.31 17.71 51.41
N LYS A 450 -25.16 16.87 50.80
CA LYS A 450 -24.74 15.61 50.20
C LYS A 450 -23.78 15.87 49.04
N ALA A 451 -24.13 16.82 48.16
CA ALA A 451 -23.28 17.19 47.02
C ALA A 451 -21.93 17.77 47.48
N ILE A 452 -21.91 18.62 48.52
CA ILE A 452 -20.67 19.15 49.12
C ILE A 452 -19.79 18.03 49.66
N ALA A 453 -20.40 17.02 50.32
CA ALA A 453 -19.66 15.87 50.83
C ALA A 453 -19.02 15.05 49.69
N ASP A 454 -19.79 14.76 48.62
CA ASP A 454 -19.31 14.06 47.42
C ASP A 454 -18.18 14.85 46.72
N TYR A 455 -18.35 16.15 46.50
CA TYR A 455 -17.31 16.99 45.92
C TYR A 455 -16.00 17.00 46.72
N LYS A 456 -16.09 17.02 48.03
CA LYS A 456 -14.92 16.93 48.91
C LYS A 456 -14.25 15.56 48.84
N GLU A 457 -15.01 14.48 48.72
CA GLU A 457 -14.52 13.12 48.53
C GLU A 457 -13.79 13.00 47.19
N ILE A 458 -14.38 13.50 46.07
CA ILE A 458 -13.76 13.52 44.74
C ILE A 458 -12.41 14.25 44.80
N LEU A 459 -12.35 15.44 45.42
CA LEU A 459 -11.12 16.24 45.49
C LEU A 459 -10.04 15.60 46.40
N ALA A 460 -10.43 14.74 47.36
CA ALA A 460 -9.51 14.06 48.25
C ALA A 460 -8.91 12.77 47.67
N SER A 461 -9.52 12.19 46.62
CA SER A 461 -9.14 10.89 46.08
C SER A 461 -8.84 10.95 44.58
N LYS A 462 -7.60 10.61 44.20
CA LYS A 462 -7.22 10.47 42.78
C LYS A 462 -8.01 9.34 42.07
N ASP A 463 -8.27 8.26 42.77
CA ASP A 463 -9.03 7.12 42.24
C ASP A 463 -10.47 7.51 41.89
N ARG A 464 -11.06 8.39 42.69
CA ARG A 464 -12.40 8.93 42.43
C ARG A 464 -12.42 9.81 41.18
N ILE A 465 -11.39 10.64 40.98
CA ILE A 465 -11.22 11.43 39.75
C ILE A 465 -11.06 10.50 38.55
N ASN A 466 -10.22 9.48 38.64
CA ASN A 466 -10.01 8.50 37.59
C ASN A 466 -11.30 7.74 37.23
N GLN A 467 -12.09 7.37 38.25
CA GLN A 467 -13.40 6.74 38.01
C GLN A 467 -14.32 7.64 37.20
N ILE A 468 -14.37 8.93 37.46
CA ILE A 468 -15.17 9.91 36.70
C ILE A 468 -14.66 10.01 35.27
N ILE A 469 -13.33 10.06 35.04
CA ILE A 469 -12.74 10.06 33.67
C ILE A 469 -13.19 8.83 32.94
N TYR A 470 -13.09 7.65 33.55
CA TYR A 470 -13.48 6.37 32.96
C TYR A 470 -14.96 6.38 32.53
N GLU A 471 -15.87 6.76 33.43
CA GLU A 471 -17.32 6.82 33.19
C GLU A 471 -17.67 7.80 32.05
N GLU A 472 -17.02 8.97 32.06
CA GLU A 472 -17.24 9.99 31.00
C GLU A 472 -16.73 9.55 29.63
N LEU A 473 -15.59 8.89 29.57
CA LEU A 473 -15.06 8.34 28.33
C LEU A 473 -15.94 7.18 27.80
N MET A 474 -16.45 6.32 28.67
CA MET A 474 -17.42 5.29 28.31
C MET A 474 -18.72 5.88 27.73
N GLU A 475 -19.19 7.00 28.33
CA GLU A 475 -20.35 7.73 27.78
C GLU A 475 -20.08 8.23 26.35
N ILE A 476 -18.90 8.81 26.11
CA ILE A 476 -18.48 9.30 24.80
C ILE A 476 -18.37 8.13 23.80
N GLN A 477 -17.73 7.03 24.18
CA GLN A 477 -17.62 5.83 23.36
C GLN A 477 -18.99 5.29 22.96
N ARG A 478 -19.94 5.21 23.90
CA ARG A 478 -21.30 4.74 23.63
C ARG A 478 -22.07 5.65 22.67
N LYS A 479 -21.87 6.97 22.76
CA LYS A 479 -22.60 7.96 21.97
C LYS A 479 -22.05 8.13 20.55
N PHE A 480 -20.73 8.03 20.38
CA PHE A 480 -20.03 8.44 19.17
C PHE A 480 -19.11 7.37 18.58
N GLY A 481 -18.91 6.25 19.29
CA GLY A 481 -18.08 5.14 18.81
C GLY A 481 -18.70 4.48 17.56
N ASP A 482 -17.86 4.19 16.58
CA ASP A 482 -18.22 3.51 15.34
C ASP A 482 -17.17 2.45 14.97
N LYS A 483 -17.41 1.71 13.90
CA LYS A 483 -16.48 0.69 13.42
C LYS A 483 -15.27 1.32 12.72
N ARG A 484 -14.14 0.62 12.81
CA ARG A 484 -12.94 0.93 12.03
C ARG A 484 -13.26 0.95 10.53
N ARG A 485 -12.73 1.93 9.81
CA ARG A 485 -12.85 2.07 8.36
C ARG A 485 -11.62 1.50 7.64
N THR A 486 -10.41 1.80 8.15
CA THR A 486 -9.14 1.38 7.56
C THR A 486 -8.81 -0.07 7.90
N GLU A 487 -8.54 -0.89 6.90
CA GLU A 487 -8.09 -2.27 7.06
C GLU A 487 -6.59 -2.33 7.38
N LEU A 488 -6.19 -3.23 8.28
CA LEU A 488 -4.78 -3.43 8.67
C LEU A 488 -4.33 -4.81 8.21
N MET A 489 -3.47 -4.88 7.19
CA MET A 489 -2.89 -6.15 6.76
C MET A 489 -1.76 -6.58 7.69
N VAL A 490 -1.86 -7.82 8.17
CA VAL A 490 -0.83 -8.47 8.99
C VAL A 490 0.15 -9.17 8.06
N GLY A 491 1.34 -8.62 7.89
CA GLY A 491 2.42 -9.14 7.06
C GLY A 491 3.51 -8.10 6.92
N GLU A 492 4.74 -8.50 6.61
CA GLU A 492 5.74 -7.56 6.15
C GLU A 492 5.30 -7.03 4.78
N VAL A 493 5.52 -5.75 4.55
CA VAL A 493 5.32 -5.16 3.23
C VAL A 493 6.37 -5.79 2.32
N LEU A 494 5.97 -6.79 1.54
CA LEU A 494 6.74 -7.15 0.37
C LEU A 494 6.71 -5.93 -0.54
N SER A 495 7.87 -5.34 -0.81
CA SER A 495 8.00 -4.36 -1.89
C SER A 495 7.46 -5.03 -3.15
N ILE A 496 6.68 -4.30 -3.95
CA ILE A 496 6.35 -4.77 -5.30
C ILE A 496 7.70 -4.91 -6.01
N GLU A 497 8.14 -6.15 -6.23
CA GLU A 497 9.34 -6.43 -6.99
C GLU A 497 9.07 -6.20 -8.47
N ASP A 498 10.10 -5.98 -9.27
CA ASP A 498 9.92 -5.79 -10.71
C ASP A 498 9.27 -7.02 -11.36
N GLU A 499 9.44 -8.18 -10.76
CA GLU A 499 8.82 -9.46 -11.13
C GLU A 499 7.28 -9.45 -11.01
N ASP A 500 6.74 -8.80 -9.97
CA ASP A 500 5.27 -8.67 -9.76
C ASP A 500 4.58 -7.79 -10.82
N LEU A 501 5.36 -7.10 -11.64
CA LEU A 501 4.89 -6.20 -12.69
C LEU A 501 4.91 -6.83 -14.07
N ILE A 502 5.41 -8.06 -14.18
CA ILE A 502 5.62 -8.79 -15.43
C ILE A 502 4.66 -9.97 -15.45
N GLU A 503 3.99 -10.17 -16.55
CA GLU A 503 3.10 -11.31 -16.75
C GLU A 503 3.91 -12.60 -16.80
N GLU A 504 3.43 -13.63 -16.05
CA GLU A 504 4.02 -14.95 -16.13
C GLU A 504 3.52 -15.66 -17.39
N GLU A 505 4.41 -15.87 -18.34
CA GLU A 505 4.12 -16.54 -19.60
C GLU A 505 5.23 -17.52 -19.97
N GLU A 506 4.90 -18.54 -20.73
CA GLU A 506 5.86 -19.48 -21.28
C GLU A 506 6.55 -18.91 -22.51
N VAL A 507 7.87 -18.81 -22.47
CA VAL A 507 8.68 -18.21 -23.52
C VAL A 507 9.76 -19.16 -24.02
N ALA A 508 10.04 -19.08 -25.32
CA ALA A 508 11.19 -19.71 -25.94
C ALA A 508 12.37 -18.75 -25.96
N VAL A 509 13.45 -19.10 -25.29
CA VAL A 509 14.71 -18.38 -25.33
C VAL A 509 15.64 -19.04 -26.36
N THR A 510 16.13 -18.26 -27.32
CA THR A 510 17.10 -18.72 -28.32
C THR A 510 18.42 -18.01 -28.11
N LEU A 511 19.52 -18.78 -28.20
CA LEU A 511 20.88 -18.27 -28.12
C LEU A 511 21.69 -18.84 -29.30
N THR A 512 22.33 -17.97 -30.07
CA THR A 512 23.16 -18.38 -31.22
C THR A 512 24.60 -18.67 -30.78
N HIS A 513 25.34 -19.40 -31.67
CA HIS A 513 26.77 -19.69 -31.50
C HIS A 513 27.62 -18.42 -31.30
N ASN A 514 27.26 -17.33 -31.97
CA ASN A 514 27.94 -16.04 -31.85
C ASN A 514 27.43 -15.21 -30.64
N GLY A 515 26.50 -15.77 -29.83
CA GLY A 515 26.05 -15.19 -28.58
C GLY A 515 24.93 -14.17 -28.74
N TYR A 516 24.11 -14.20 -29.78
CA TYR A 516 22.90 -13.41 -29.89
C TYR A 516 21.76 -14.12 -29.16
N ILE A 517 21.06 -13.39 -28.26
CA ILE A 517 19.98 -13.92 -27.44
C ILE A 517 18.69 -13.11 -27.64
N LYS A 518 17.56 -13.81 -27.61
CA LYS A 518 16.21 -13.22 -27.55
C LYS A 518 15.24 -14.16 -26.86
N ARG A 519 14.10 -13.63 -26.44
CA ARG A 519 12.94 -14.43 -26.05
C ARG A 519 11.76 -14.12 -26.96
N LEU A 520 10.83 -15.07 -27.06
CA LEU A 520 9.55 -14.89 -27.74
C LEU A 520 8.54 -15.87 -27.13
N PRO A 521 7.22 -15.52 -27.11
CA PRO A 521 6.18 -16.41 -26.61
C PRO A 521 6.15 -17.74 -27.38
N THR A 522 5.94 -18.87 -26.70
CA THR A 522 5.87 -20.20 -27.36
C THR A 522 4.70 -20.30 -28.35
N THR A 523 3.65 -19.49 -28.17
CA THR A 523 2.48 -19.40 -29.06
C THR A 523 2.78 -18.93 -30.50
N GLU A 524 3.93 -18.29 -30.73
CA GLU A 524 4.40 -17.89 -32.06
C GLU A 524 4.77 -19.09 -32.98
N PHE A 525 4.93 -20.29 -32.42
CA PHE A 525 5.34 -21.50 -33.14
C PHE A 525 4.17 -22.49 -33.23
N LYS A 526 3.49 -22.53 -34.38
CA LYS A 526 2.39 -23.48 -34.63
C LYS A 526 2.93 -24.89 -34.87
N SER A 527 2.25 -25.92 -34.29
CA SER A 527 2.56 -27.32 -34.50
C SER A 527 2.45 -27.74 -35.99
N GLN A 528 3.39 -28.55 -36.48
CA GLN A 528 3.43 -29.06 -37.88
C GLN A 528 3.56 -30.58 -37.89
N HIS A 529 3.05 -31.19 -38.99
CA HIS A 529 3.21 -32.64 -39.19
C HIS A 529 4.65 -33.01 -39.59
N ARG A 530 5.10 -34.20 -39.16
CA ARG A 530 6.42 -34.74 -39.56
C ARG A 530 6.64 -34.68 -41.08
N GLY A 531 7.88 -34.33 -41.50
CA GLY A 531 8.27 -34.21 -42.93
C GLY A 531 7.90 -32.87 -43.56
N GLY A 532 7.43 -31.88 -42.79
CA GLY A 532 7.25 -30.48 -43.22
C GLY A 532 8.58 -29.79 -43.56
N ARG A 533 8.49 -28.62 -44.20
CA ARG A 533 9.66 -27.80 -44.55
C ARG A 533 10.13 -26.89 -43.41
N GLY A 534 9.38 -26.80 -42.32
CA GLY A 534 9.66 -25.86 -41.24
C GLY A 534 9.35 -24.41 -41.59
N ILE A 535 9.45 -23.54 -40.57
CA ILE A 535 9.34 -22.07 -40.72
C ILE A 535 10.61 -21.41 -40.21
N GLN A 536 10.93 -20.25 -40.76
CA GLN A 536 12.12 -19.51 -40.32
C GLN A 536 11.92 -18.99 -38.90
N GLY A 537 12.74 -19.43 -37.99
CA GLY A 537 12.67 -19.07 -36.55
C GLY A 537 13.55 -17.88 -36.19
N MET A 538 14.59 -17.59 -36.98
CA MET A 538 15.52 -16.49 -36.73
C MET A 538 16.32 -16.18 -38.00
N ASP A 539 16.62 -14.89 -38.24
CA ASP A 539 17.64 -14.51 -39.21
C ASP A 539 19.02 -14.58 -38.57
N VAL A 540 19.88 -15.41 -39.08
CA VAL A 540 21.26 -15.57 -38.66
C VAL A 540 22.22 -15.05 -39.72
N HIS A 541 23.44 -14.64 -39.33
CA HIS A 541 24.50 -14.33 -40.25
C HIS A 541 24.98 -15.61 -40.94
N ASP A 542 25.64 -15.49 -42.11
CA ASP A 542 26.09 -16.64 -42.92
C ASP A 542 26.98 -17.64 -42.14
N ASP A 543 27.63 -17.16 -41.07
CA ASP A 543 28.52 -17.96 -40.22
C ASP A 543 27.95 -18.19 -38.78
N ASP A 544 26.66 -17.95 -38.53
CA ASP A 544 26.04 -18.13 -37.21
C ASP A 544 24.90 -19.16 -37.26
N PHE A 545 24.60 -19.82 -36.15
CA PHE A 545 23.48 -20.76 -36.04
C PHE A 545 22.97 -20.79 -34.59
N ILE A 546 21.74 -21.24 -34.37
CA ILE A 546 21.18 -21.36 -33.05
C ILE A 546 21.79 -22.58 -32.35
N GLU A 547 22.49 -22.34 -31.27
CA GLU A 547 23.14 -23.36 -30.47
C GLU A 547 22.27 -23.85 -29.31
N HIS A 548 21.51 -22.91 -28.66
CA HIS A 548 20.61 -23.23 -27.54
C HIS A 548 19.19 -22.74 -27.82
N LEU A 549 18.24 -23.62 -27.56
CA LEU A 549 16.81 -23.34 -27.50
C LEU A 549 16.28 -23.87 -26.17
N LEU A 550 15.62 -23.03 -25.39
CA LEU A 550 15.12 -23.34 -24.07
C LEU A 550 13.70 -22.78 -23.90
N THR A 551 12.76 -23.61 -23.42
CA THR A 551 11.45 -23.13 -22.95
C THR A 551 11.46 -22.94 -21.43
N THR A 552 10.89 -21.84 -20.97
CA THR A 552 10.95 -21.41 -19.57
C THR A 552 9.83 -20.41 -19.28
N SER A 553 9.45 -20.24 -18.00
CA SER A 553 8.60 -19.11 -17.60
C SER A 553 9.39 -17.81 -17.59
N THR A 554 8.72 -16.70 -17.89
CA THR A 554 9.31 -15.34 -17.74
C THR A 554 9.90 -15.11 -16.35
N HIS A 555 9.33 -15.73 -15.31
CA HIS A 555 9.77 -15.59 -13.90
C HIS A 555 10.89 -16.55 -13.50
N ASP A 556 11.29 -17.50 -14.33
CA ASP A 556 12.35 -18.43 -14.02
C ASP A 556 13.73 -17.77 -13.97
N VAL A 557 14.62 -18.38 -13.19
CA VAL A 557 16.03 -18.01 -13.11
C VAL A 557 16.85 -18.82 -14.11
N LEU A 558 17.52 -18.14 -15.00
CA LEU A 558 18.41 -18.77 -15.99
C LEU A 558 19.86 -18.67 -15.49
N LEU A 559 20.54 -19.83 -15.53
CA LEU A 559 21.97 -19.96 -15.26
C LEU A 559 22.72 -20.17 -16.56
N PHE A 560 23.60 -19.25 -16.89
CA PHE A 560 24.41 -19.27 -18.12
C PHE A 560 25.81 -19.75 -17.81
N PHE A 561 26.21 -20.89 -18.36
CA PHE A 561 27.53 -21.50 -18.14
C PHE A 561 28.43 -21.21 -19.34
N THR A 562 29.64 -20.73 -19.09
CA THR A 562 30.60 -20.37 -20.15
C THR A 562 31.62 -21.48 -20.40
N ASN A 563 32.26 -21.44 -21.59
CA ASN A 563 33.39 -22.28 -21.92
C ASN A 563 34.57 -22.15 -20.93
N ALA A 564 34.67 -21.01 -20.24
CA ALA A 564 35.67 -20.79 -19.16
C ALA A 564 35.27 -21.44 -17.81
N GLY A 565 34.14 -22.15 -17.77
CA GLY A 565 33.63 -22.80 -16.56
C GLY A 565 33.09 -21.84 -15.51
N LYS A 566 32.64 -20.65 -15.90
CA LYS A 566 31.90 -19.70 -15.07
C LYS A 566 30.40 -19.85 -15.29
N VAL A 567 29.64 -19.35 -14.32
CA VAL A 567 28.17 -19.24 -14.37
C VAL A 567 27.74 -17.81 -14.07
N TYR A 568 26.77 -17.32 -14.82
CA TYR A 568 26.06 -16.06 -14.63
C TYR A 568 24.58 -16.36 -14.39
N ARG A 569 23.88 -15.43 -13.75
CA ARG A 569 22.47 -15.53 -13.40
C ARG A 569 21.69 -14.35 -13.97
N MET A 570 20.51 -14.63 -14.53
CA MET A 570 19.56 -13.65 -15.03
C MET A 570 18.13 -14.20 -14.91
N LYS A 571 17.14 -13.33 -14.73
CA LYS A 571 15.73 -13.70 -14.89
C LYS A 571 15.35 -13.77 -16.37
N ALA A 572 14.44 -14.67 -16.74
CA ALA A 572 14.07 -14.82 -18.15
C ALA A 572 13.40 -13.57 -18.73
N TYR A 573 12.63 -12.82 -17.91
CA TYR A 573 12.02 -11.54 -18.34
C TYR A 573 13.05 -10.44 -18.64
N GLU A 574 14.27 -10.51 -18.12
CA GLU A 574 15.33 -9.54 -18.41
C GLU A 574 15.87 -9.69 -19.86
N ILE A 575 15.58 -10.82 -20.52
CA ILE A 575 15.91 -11.04 -21.92
C ILE A 575 14.88 -10.29 -22.76
N PRO A 576 15.31 -9.36 -23.63
CA PRO A 576 14.37 -8.61 -24.45
C PRO A 576 13.57 -9.50 -25.41
N GLU A 577 12.29 -9.17 -25.56
CA GLU A 577 11.40 -9.81 -26.50
C GLU A 577 11.63 -9.27 -27.92
N TYR A 578 11.72 -10.17 -28.89
CA TYR A 578 11.88 -9.84 -30.27
C TYR A 578 10.98 -10.71 -31.13
N GLY A 579 10.54 -10.16 -32.27
CA GLY A 579 9.79 -10.93 -33.27
C GLY A 579 10.55 -12.13 -33.79
N ARG A 580 9.81 -13.10 -34.34
CA ARG A 580 10.32 -14.42 -34.76
C ARG A 580 11.58 -14.35 -35.62
N THR A 581 11.65 -13.47 -36.62
CA THR A 581 12.79 -13.34 -37.56
C THR A 581 13.91 -12.45 -37.08
N ALA A 582 13.75 -11.69 -36.00
CA ALA A 582 14.77 -10.78 -35.50
C ALA A 582 15.98 -11.54 -34.91
N LYS A 583 17.18 -10.94 -35.00
CA LYS A 583 18.45 -11.52 -34.53
C LYS A 583 18.62 -11.49 -33.00
N GLY A 584 17.84 -10.67 -32.27
CA GLY A 584 18.08 -10.45 -30.87
C GLY A 584 19.26 -9.52 -30.56
N ILE A 585 19.81 -9.59 -29.36
CA ILE A 585 20.95 -8.77 -28.92
C ILE A 585 22.11 -9.64 -28.46
N PRO A 586 23.35 -9.16 -28.51
CA PRO A 586 24.49 -9.90 -27.95
C PRO A 586 24.34 -10.11 -26.46
N VAL A 587 24.48 -11.33 -25.96
CA VAL A 587 24.39 -11.73 -24.56
C VAL A 587 25.38 -10.99 -23.66
N ILE A 588 26.51 -10.57 -24.23
CA ILE A 588 27.52 -9.76 -23.53
C ILE A 588 26.97 -8.40 -23.07
N ASN A 589 25.90 -7.89 -23.71
CA ASN A 589 25.25 -6.65 -23.34
C ASN A 589 24.34 -6.83 -22.12
N LEU A 590 23.92 -8.05 -21.82
CA LEU A 590 23.05 -8.41 -20.70
C LEU A 590 23.87 -8.96 -19.52
N LEU A 591 24.88 -9.81 -19.81
CA LEU A 591 25.70 -10.46 -18.80
C LEU A 591 27.12 -9.85 -18.83
N GLY A 592 27.71 -9.68 -17.66
CA GLY A 592 29.11 -9.22 -17.53
C GLY A 592 30.14 -10.27 -17.97
N VAL A 593 29.95 -10.88 -19.15
CA VAL A 593 30.81 -11.92 -19.73
C VAL A 593 32.10 -11.29 -20.21
N ASN A 594 33.26 -11.90 -19.92
CA ASN A 594 34.53 -11.36 -20.36
C ASN A 594 34.76 -11.58 -21.88
N SER A 595 35.60 -10.75 -22.46
CA SER A 595 35.97 -10.92 -23.87
C SER A 595 36.57 -12.31 -24.13
N GLY A 596 36.04 -13.05 -25.13
CA GLY A 596 36.46 -14.39 -25.46
C GLY A 596 35.75 -15.54 -24.75
N GLU A 597 34.91 -15.26 -23.75
CA GLU A 597 34.04 -16.26 -23.16
C GLU A 597 32.78 -16.48 -24.02
N LYS A 598 32.41 -17.75 -24.25
CA LYS A 598 31.16 -18.14 -24.94
C LYS A 598 30.26 -18.87 -23.99
N ILE A 599 28.93 -18.73 -24.14
CA ILE A 599 27.93 -19.47 -23.40
C ILE A 599 27.84 -20.88 -23.99
N GLN A 600 28.05 -21.91 -23.17
CA GLN A 600 28.04 -23.32 -23.55
C GLN A 600 26.81 -24.08 -23.05
N ALA A 601 26.15 -23.60 -22.03
CA ALA A 601 24.92 -24.19 -21.53
C ALA A 601 24.07 -23.14 -20.85
N VAL A 602 22.75 -23.28 -20.97
CA VAL A 602 21.75 -22.48 -20.27
C VAL A 602 20.82 -23.44 -19.53
N VAL A 603 20.64 -23.21 -18.22
CA VAL A 603 19.80 -24.08 -17.38
C VAL A 603 18.78 -23.20 -16.66
N ASN A 604 17.51 -23.59 -16.69
CA ASN A 604 16.50 -22.93 -15.90
C ASN A 604 16.46 -23.51 -14.46
N VAL A 605 16.28 -22.65 -13.46
CA VAL A 605 16.09 -23.03 -12.06
C VAL A 605 14.75 -22.46 -11.61
N THR A 606 13.78 -23.35 -11.47
CA THR A 606 12.44 -23.02 -10.94
C THR A 606 12.50 -22.89 -9.43
N GLY A 607 11.90 -21.83 -8.87
CA GLY A 607 11.83 -21.59 -7.44
C GLY A 607 13.12 -21.05 -6.80
N ASP A 608 13.21 -21.13 -5.46
CA ASP A 608 14.37 -20.62 -4.71
C ASP A 608 15.54 -21.62 -4.72
N ALA A 609 16.61 -21.27 -5.40
CA ALA A 609 17.84 -22.06 -5.46
C ALA A 609 18.46 -22.34 -4.08
N SER A 610 18.25 -21.49 -3.08
CA SER A 610 18.80 -21.65 -1.73
C SER A 610 18.10 -22.74 -0.92
N ALA A 611 16.84 -23.05 -1.26
CA ALA A 611 16.03 -24.06 -0.61
C ALA A 611 16.00 -25.40 -1.38
N SER A 612 16.69 -25.50 -2.52
CA SER A 612 16.65 -26.67 -3.40
C SER A 612 17.59 -27.78 -2.89
N ASP A 613 17.08 -28.99 -2.75
CA ASP A 613 17.89 -30.22 -2.48
C ASP A 613 18.45 -30.83 -3.76
N ASN A 614 18.24 -30.20 -4.90
CA ASN A 614 18.68 -30.67 -6.21
C ASN A 614 20.17 -30.44 -6.45
N TYR A 615 20.67 -31.10 -7.51
CA TYR A 615 22.05 -31.01 -7.97
C TYR A 615 22.10 -30.48 -9.41
N LEU A 616 23.17 -29.77 -9.74
CA LEU A 616 23.60 -29.52 -11.11
C LEU A 616 24.54 -30.64 -11.55
N PHE A 617 24.16 -31.36 -12.61
CA PHE A 617 24.95 -32.38 -13.22
C PHE A 617 25.62 -31.87 -14.51
N PHE A 618 26.93 -31.84 -14.51
CA PHE A 618 27.76 -31.33 -15.59
C PHE A 618 28.31 -32.45 -16.46
N THR A 619 28.32 -32.26 -17.75
CA THR A 619 28.95 -33.19 -18.71
C THR A 619 29.83 -32.41 -19.68
N THR A 620 31.03 -32.91 -19.94
CA THR A 620 32.00 -32.30 -20.90
C THR A 620 32.07 -33.07 -22.22
N VAL A 621 32.60 -32.42 -23.28
CA VAL A 621 32.83 -32.99 -24.59
C VAL A 621 33.68 -34.25 -24.52
N LYS A 622 34.70 -34.28 -23.63
CA LYS A 622 35.59 -35.44 -23.41
C LYS A 622 35.00 -36.45 -22.43
N GLY A 623 33.72 -36.35 -22.09
CA GLY A 623 32.98 -37.33 -21.28
C GLY A 623 33.35 -37.34 -19.80
N VAL A 624 33.79 -36.22 -19.27
CA VAL A 624 33.94 -35.99 -17.81
C VAL A 624 32.60 -35.54 -17.25
N VAL A 625 32.24 -36.01 -16.07
CA VAL A 625 30.97 -35.62 -15.38
C VAL A 625 31.24 -35.12 -13.97
N LYS A 626 30.36 -34.26 -13.48
CA LYS A 626 30.45 -33.67 -12.15
C LYS A 626 29.05 -33.42 -11.61
N ARG A 627 28.86 -33.60 -10.29
CA ARG A 627 27.60 -33.28 -9.58
C ARG A 627 27.90 -32.29 -8.46
N THR A 628 27.11 -31.17 -8.42
CA THR A 628 27.26 -30.09 -7.43
C THR A 628 25.88 -29.66 -6.93
N PRO A 629 25.65 -29.48 -5.61
CA PRO A 629 24.37 -29.01 -5.09
C PRO A 629 23.98 -27.63 -5.68
N VAL A 630 22.70 -27.46 -6.03
CA VAL A 630 22.16 -26.19 -6.56
C VAL A 630 22.36 -25.03 -5.59
N GLN A 631 22.27 -25.27 -4.27
CA GLN A 631 22.49 -24.30 -3.20
C GLN A 631 23.83 -23.58 -3.29
N GLU A 632 24.86 -24.22 -3.83
CA GLU A 632 26.18 -23.63 -4.07
C GLU A 632 26.13 -22.45 -5.08
N PHE A 633 25.03 -22.33 -5.83
CA PHE A 633 24.81 -21.33 -6.88
C PHE A 633 23.70 -20.31 -6.54
N ALA A 634 23.18 -20.31 -5.30
CA ALA A 634 22.13 -19.38 -4.87
C ALA A 634 22.56 -17.90 -4.98
N ASN A 635 23.82 -17.60 -4.68
CA ASN A 635 24.37 -16.26 -4.68
C ASN A 635 25.43 -16.09 -5.78
N ILE A 636 25.00 -15.62 -6.96
CA ILE A 636 25.90 -15.32 -8.10
C ILE A 636 25.96 -13.80 -8.28
N ARG A 637 27.18 -13.24 -8.24
CA ARG A 637 27.41 -11.81 -8.47
C ARG A 637 27.37 -11.50 -9.96
N SER A 638 27.16 -10.24 -10.34
CA SER A 638 27.12 -9.78 -11.74
C SER A 638 28.40 -10.11 -12.55
N ASN A 639 29.55 -10.25 -11.90
CA ASN A 639 30.81 -10.64 -12.54
C ASN A 639 30.98 -12.16 -12.73
N GLY A 640 29.94 -12.93 -12.46
CA GLY A 640 29.92 -14.39 -12.56
C GLY A 640 30.65 -15.11 -11.44
N LEU A 641 30.48 -16.43 -11.40
CA LEU A 641 31.01 -17.33 -10.39
C LEU A 641 31.66 -18.55 -11.05
N LYS A 642 32.79 -19.05 -10.57
CA LYS A 642 33.42 -20.27 -11.09
C LYS A 642 32.56 -21.50 -10.76
N ALA A 643 32.11 -22.25 -11.78
CA ALA A 643 31.23 -23.41 -11.66
C ALA A 643 31.96 -24.74 -11.80
N ILE A 644 32.96 -24.84 -12.65
CA ILE A 644 33.76 -26.06 -12.88
C ILE A 644 35.21 -25.68 -13.29
N THR A 645 36.18 -26.51 -13.00
CA THR A 645 37.52 -26.40 -13.55
C THR A 645 37.67 -27.40 -14.70
N LEU A 646 37.65 -26.91 -15.92
CA LEU A 646 37.89 -27.70 -17.11
C LEU A 646 39.36 -28.10 -17.22
N LYS A 647 39.65 -29.27 -17.84
CA LYS A 647 40.99 -29.66 -18.21
C LYS A 647 41.37 -29.04 -19.55
N ASP A 648 42.67 -29.02 -19.85
CA ASP A 648 43.19 -28.52 -21.11
C ASP A 648 42.49 -29.22 -22.29
N ASP A 649 42.03 -28.46 -23.30
CA ASP A 649 41.31 -28.91 -24.49
C ASP A 649 39.97 -29.64 -24.20
N ASP A 650 39.30 -29.45 -23.06
CA ASP A 650 37.96 -29.98 -22.81
C ASP A 650 36.94 -28.81 -22.68
N GLU A 651 35.74 -29.04 -23.17
CA GLU A 651 34.66 -28.05 -23.15
C GLU A 651 33.43 -28.61 -22.45
N LEU A 652 32.61 -27.73 -21.88
CA LEU A 652 31.35 -28.10 -21.24
C LEU A 652 30.32 -28.38 -22.37
N ILE A 653 29.69 -29.54 -22.41
CA ILE A 653 28.61 -29.84 -23.38
C ILE A 653 27.23 -29.41 -22.86
N GLY A 654 27.03 -29.48 -21.56
CA GLY A 654 25.78 -29.10 -20.95
C GLY A 654 25.72 -29.31 -19.44
N VAL A 655 24.68 -28.76 -18.84
CA VAL A 655 24.36 -28.89 -17.42
C VAL A 655 22.87 -29.15 -17.29
N THR A 656 22.46 -30.06 -16.41
CA THR A 656 21.04 -30.34 -16.10
C THR A 656 20.84 -30.41 -14.59
N ILE A 657 19.57 -30.25 -14.15
CA ILE A 657 19.18 -30.41 -12.75
C ILE A 657 18.80 -31.86 -12.50
N THR A 658 19.28 -32.42 -11.38
CA THR A 658 18.96 -33.77 -10.92
C THR A 658 18.57 -33.75 -9.43
N ASP A 659 17.81 -34.75 -8.97
CA ASP A 659 17.42 -34.92 -7.55
C ASP A 659 18.44 -35.67 -6.70
N GLY A 660 19.58 -36.10 -7.31
CA GLY A 660 20.63 -36.85 -6.62
C GLY A 660 20.50 -38.37 -6.65
N HIS A 661 19.42 -38.89 -7.20
CA HIS A 661 19.11 -40.34 -7.24
C HIS A 661 18.69 -40.83 -8.63
N GLN A 662 18.92 -40.08 -9.68
CA GLN A 662 18.49 -40.37 -11.02
C GLN A 662 19.53 -41.15 -11.83
N ASN A 663 19.05 -41.83 -12.86
CA ASN A 663 19.90 -42.40 -13.87
C ASN A 663 20.20 -41.38 -14.97
N VAL A 664 21.43 -41.32 -15.43
CA VAL A 664 21.86 -40.40 -16.48
C VAL A 664 22.29 -41.23 -17.69
N ILE A 665 21.91 -40.73 -18.89
CA ILE A 665 22.36 -41.25 -20.18
C ILE A 665 23.23 -40.23 -20.89
N ILE A 666 24.36 -40.66 -21.44
CA ILE A 666 25.31 -39.85 -22.24
C ILE A 666 25.41 -40.44 -23.61
N GLY A 667 25.19 -39.67 -24.67
CA GLY A 667 25.29 -40.05 -26.06
C GLY A 667 26.51 -39.45 -26.74
N THR A 668 27.10 -40.22 -27.71
CA THR A 668 28.26 -39.77 -28.47
C THR A 668 27.94 -39.60 -29.96
N HIS A 669 28.72 -38.80 -30.63
CA HIS A 669 28.60 -38.47 -32.04
C HIS A 669 28.57 -39.71 -32.96
N ASP A 670 29.39 -40.74 -32.67
CA ASP A 670 29.46 -41.99 -33.42
C ASP A 670 28.32 -42.95 -33.09
N GLY A 671 27.28 -42.56 -32.35
CA GLY A 671 26.07 -43.33 -32.12
C GLY A 671 26.19 -44.37 -30.99
N TYR A 672 26.97 -44.07 -29.95
CA TYR A 672 27.04 -44.90 -28.74
C TYR A 672 26.45 -44.12 -27.54
N ALA A 673 25.96 -44.87 -26.55
CA ALA A 673 25.46 -44.29 -25.29
C ALA A 673 25.87 -45.13 -24.09
N VAL A 674 26.06 -44.46 -22.93
CA VAL A 674 26.24 -45.10 -21.62
C VAL A 674 25.18 -44.58 -20.67
N SER A 675 24.59 -45.44 -19.88
CA SER A 675 23.69 -45.09 -18.80
C SER A 675 24.21 -45.60 -17.46
N PHE A 676 24.15 -44.78 -16.43
CA PHE A 676 24.60 -45.07 -15.08
C PHE A 676 23.83 -44.26 -14.04
N ASP A 677 23.80 -44.75 -12.79
CA ASP A 677 23.23 -44.08 -11.64
C ASP A 677 24.16 -42.91 -11.25
N GLU A 678 23.56 -41.69 -11.09
CA GLU A 678 24.29 -40.50 -10.73
C GLU A 678 24.94 -40.55 -9.34
N THR A 679 24.45 -41.44 -8.43
CA THR A 679 25.07 -41.63 -7.10
C THR A 679 26.49 -42.14 -7.20
N THR A 680 26.86 -42.78 -8.33
CA THR A 680 28.25 -43.19 -8.63
C THR A 680 29.17 -42.01 -8.85
N VAL A 681 28.61 -40.79 -9.06
CA VAL A 681 29.33 -39.53 -9.13
C VAL A 681 29.20 -38.85 -7.78
N ARG A 682 30.28 -38.82 -6.99
CA ARG A 682 30.26 -38.15 -5.68
C ARG A 682 29.88 -36.68 -5.83
N SER A 683 29.16 -36.12 -4.85
CA SER A 683 28.93 -34.66 -4.75
C SER A 683 30.27 -33.92 -4.61
N MET A 684 30.46 -32.86 -5.35
CA MET A 684 31.70 -32.09 -5.45
C MET A 684 31.41 -30.58 -5.40
N GLY A 685 32.33 -29.84 -4.77
CA GLY A 685 32.25 -28.36 -4.77
C GLY A 685 32.43 -27.75 -6.15
N ARG A 686 32.09 -26.46 -6.30
CA ARG A 686 32.06 -25.73 -7.58
C ARG A 686 33.34 -25.82 -8.40
N THR A 687 34.50 -25.73 -7.76
CA THR A 687 35.81 -25.67 -8.46
C THR A 687 36.40 -27.02 -8.83
N ALA A 688 35.74 -28.14 -8.53
CA ALA A 688 36.21 -29.45 -8.87
C ALA A 688 36.17 -29.73 -10.39
N SER A 689 37.09 -30.54 -10.94
CA SER A 689 37.20 -30.89 -12.34
C SER A 689 36.31 -32.10 -12.78
N GLY A 690 35.67 -32.79 -11.84
CA GLY A 690 34.83 -33.94 -12.15
C GLY A 690 35.53 -35.27 -12.27
N VAL A 691 34.83 -36.31 -12.72
CA VAL A 691 35.29 -37.70 -12.89
C VAL A 691 34.85 -38.23 -14.26
N ARG A 692 35.48 -39.30 -14.76
CA ARG A 692 35.15 -39.89 -16.05
C ARG A 692 33.73 -40.50 -16.03
N GLY A 693 32.84 -40.04 -16.92
CA GLY A 693 31.51 -40.57 -17.16
C GLY A 693 31.46 -41.67 -18.20
N ILE A 694 32.08 -41.44 -19.37
CA ILE A 694 32.20 -42.37 -20.48
C ILE A 694 33.67 -42.49 -20.95
N ARG A 695 34.04 -43.63 -21.53
CA ARG A 695 35.32 -43.80 -22.21
C ARG A 695 35.04 -43.72 -23.72
N LEU A 696 35.40 -42.60 -24.31
CA LEU A 696 35.26 -42.35 -25.74
C LEU A 696 36.19 -43.26 -26.56
N ARG A 697 35.81 -43.51 -27.83
CA ARG A 697 36.64 -44.09 -28.89
C ARG A 697 37.50 -42.99 -29.49
N ASP A 698 38.47 -43.43 -30.36
CA ASP A 698 39.31 -42.47 -31.05
C ASP A 698 38.43 -41.57 -31.91
N ASP A 699 38.65 -40.26 -31.85
CA ASP A 699 37.96 -39.20 -32.58
C ASP A 699 36.45 -39.02 -32.23
N ASP A 700 35.86 -39.78 -31.29
CA ASP A 700 34.47 -39.64 -30.81
C ASP A 700 34.35 -38.61 -29.71
N PHE A 701 33.20 -37.95 -29.58
CA PHE A 701 32.91 -36.95 -28.55
C PHE A 701 31.45 -37.02 -28.09
N VAL A 702 31.17 -36.44 -26.94
CA VAL A 702 29.79 -36.40 -26.38
C VAL A 702 29.00 -35.33 -27.13
N ILE A 703 27.74 -35.67 -27.54
CA ILE A 703 26.81 -34.75 -28.23
C ILE A 703 25.60 -34.39 -27.39
N GLY A 704 25.34 -35.10 -26.32
CA GLY A 704 24.18 -34.85 -25.46
C GLY A 704 24.14 -35.79 -24.27
N PHE A 705 23.43 -35.42 -23.29
CA PHE A 705 23.11 -36.21 -22.10
C PHE A 705 21.77 -35.76 -21.52
N ASP A 706 21.12 -36.67 -20.79
CA ASP A 706 19.85 -36.34 -20.13
C ASP A 706 19.61 -37.31 -18.96
N VAL A 707 18.57 -37.04 -18.18
CA VAL A 707 18.08 -37.92 -17.11
C VAL A 707 17.22 -39.03 -17.70
N LEU A 708 17.57 -40.26 -17.42
CA LEU A 708 16.88 -41.45 -17.92
C LEU A 708 15.84 -41.94 -16.91
N LYS A 709 14.56 -41.66 -17.14
CA LYS A 709 13.43 -42.15 -16.32
C LYS A 709 13.03 -43.57 -16.78
N PRO A 710 12.57 -44.46 -15.87
CA PRO A 710 12.20 -45.84 -16.21
C PRO A 710 11.18 -45.98 -17.34
N ASP A 711 10.16 -45.15 -17.35
CA ASP A 711 9.02 -45.21 -18.29
C ASP A 711 9.17 -44.24 -19.49
N SER A 712 10.34 -43.65 -19.66
CA SER A 712 10.64 -42.73 -20.79
C SER A 712 11.20 -43.48 -21.99
N ASN A 713 11.27 -42.75 -23.13
CA ASN A 713 12.00 -43.17 -24.32
C ASN A 713 13.21 -42.27 -24.53
N VAL A 714 14.27 -42.80 -25.08
CA VAL A 714 15.41 -42.02 -25.53
C VAL A 714 15.14 -41.58 -26.96
N PHE A 715 14.96 -40.31 -27.18
CA PHE A 715 14.86 -39.72 -28.50
C PHE A 715 16.25 -39.30 -29.01
N ILE A 716 16.55 -39.65 -30.25
CA ILE A 716 17.77 -39.22 -30.92
C ILE A 716 17.42 -38.59 -32.27
N ILE A 717 18.23 -37.62 -32.67
CA ILE A 717 18.19 -37.03 -34.01
C ILE A 717 19.60 -36.99 -34.61
N THR A 718 19.69 -37.17 -35.93
CA THR A 718 20.95 -37.13 -36.66
C THR A 718 21.10 -35.84 -37.45
N GLU A 719 22.32 -35.49 -37.85
CA GLU A 719 22.65 -34.29 -38.63
C GLU A 719 21.80 -34.17 -39.91
N LYS A 720 21.44 -35.29 -40.58
CA LYS A 720 20.62 -35.30 -41.80
C LYS A 720 19.12 -35.44 -41.56
N GLY A 721 18.64 -35.10 -40.29
CA GLY A 721 17.22 -35.00 -39.95
C GLY A 721 16.49 -36.34 -39.82
N TYR A 722 17.20 -37.46 -39.54
CA TYR A 722 16.60 -38.75 -39.17
C TYR A 722 16.54 -38.84 -37.65
N GLY A 723 15.45 -39.36 -37.12
CA GLY A 723 15.31 -39.56 -35.69
C GLY A 723 14.44 -40.75 -35.33
N LYS A 724 14.46 -41.15 -34.09
CA LYS A 724 13.67 -42.26 -33.54
C LYS A 724 13.55 -42.16 -32.02
N GLN A 725 12.60 -42.89 -31.49
CA GLN A 725 12.50 -43.16 -30.05
C GLN A 725 12.95 -44.60 -29.77
N THR A 726 13.59 -44.81 -28.62
CA THR A 726 13.98 -46.14 -28.16
C THR A 726 13.65 -46.24 -26.66
N PRO A 727 12.94 -47.29 -26.15
CA PRO A 727 12.60 -47.43 -24.74
C PRO A 727 13.83 -47.30 -23.85
N ALA A 728 13.68 -46.59 -22.71
CA ALA A 728 14.72 -46.52 -21.67
C ALA A 728 15.18 -47.89 -21.18
N ALA A 729 14.26 -48.83 -21.09
CA ALA A 729 14.55 -50.24 -20.70
C ALA A 729 15.61 -50.92 -21.59
N ASP A 730 15.77 -50.51 -22.85
CA ASP A 730 16.80 -50.99 -23.75
C ASP A 730 18.22 -50.51 -23.42
N TYR A 731 18.35 -49.58 -22.47
CA TYR A 731 19.63 -49.01 -22.02
C TYR A 731 19.97 -49.53 -20.59
N PRO A 732 20.74 -50.63 -20.50
CA PRO A 732 21.09 -51.20 -19.19
C PRO A 732 21.91 -50.23 -18.36
N ILE A 733 21.51 -50.01 -17.10
CA ILE A 733 22.26 -49.18 -16.15
C ILE A 733 23.57 -49.90 -15.79
N LYS A 734 24.69 -49.29 -16.07
CA LYS A 734 26.05 -49.81 -15.84
C LYS A 734 26.86 -48.85 -15.00
N GLY A 735 28.06 -49.29 -14.55
CA GLY A 735 28.99 -48.39 -13.89
C GLY A 735 29.51 -47.33 -14.85
N ARG A 736 29.73 -46.08 -14.34
CA ARG A 736 30.32 -44.99 -15.13
C ARG A 736 31.70 -45.33 -15.69
N GLY A 737 32.11 -44.65 -16.78
CA GLY A 737 33.44 -44.83 -17.41
C GLY A 737 33.52 -46.02 -18.37
N GLY A 738 32.38 -46.63 -18.71
CA GLY A 738 32.30 -47.68 -19.75
C GLY A 738 32.48 -47.11 -21.20
N LYS A 739 32.66 -48.04 -22.21
CA LYS A 739 32.78 -47.64 -23.64
C LYS A 739 31.42 -47.37 -24.32
N GLY A 740 30.30 -47.48 -23.60
CA GLY A 740 28.96 -47.35 -24.15
C GLY A 740 28.49 -48.51 -25.00
N ILE A 741 27.18 -48.50 -25.36
CA ILE A 741 26.53 -49.45 -26.25
C ILE A 741 25.99 -48.69 -27.47
N LYS A 742 25.79 -49.39 -28.59
CA LYS A 742 25.28 -48.79 -29.81
C LYS A 742 23.85 -48.30 -29.63
N THR A 743 23.60 -47.00 -29.90
CA THR A 743 22.28 -46.34 -29.81
C THR A 743 21.71 -45.98 -31.17
N ALA A 744 22.57 -45.79 -32.20
CA ALA A 744 22.16 -45.57 -33.57
C ALA A 744 23.05 -46.35 -34.54
N ASN A 745 22.54 -46.70 -35.69
CA ASN A 745 23.34 -47.15 -36.81
C ASN A 745 23.68 -45.98 -37.71
N VAL A 746 24.84 -45.40 -37.47
CA VAL A 746 25.36 -44.24 -38.23
C VAL A 746 25.83 -44.71 -39.64
N THR A 747 25.36 -44.06 -40.69
CA THR A 747 25.68 -44.33 -42.10
C THR A 747 25.72 -43.02 -42.86
N GLU A 748 26.27 -43.00 -44.07
CA GLU A 748 26.27 -41.82 -44.95
C GLU A 748 24.85 -41.26 -45.23
N LYS A 749 23.81 -42.10 -45.12
CA LYS A 749 22.41 -41.72 -45.40
C LYS A 749 21.82 -40.86 -44.31
N ASN A 750 22.08 -41.17 -43.04
CA ASN A 750 21.48 -40.45 -41.89
C ASN A 750 22.46 -39.52 -41.18
N GLY A 751 23.77 -39.58 -41.43
CA GLY A 751 24.77 -38.75 -40.76
C GLY A 751 25.04 -39.23 -39.33
N HIS A 752 25.92 -38.52 -38.63
CA HIS A 752 26.20 -38.75 -37.20
C HIS A 752 25.08 -38.23 -36.34
N LEU A 753 25.13 -38.51 -35.02
CA LEU A 753 24.15 -37.98 -34.09
C LEU A 753 24.37 -36.48 -33.83
N ALA A 754 23.29 -35.69 -33.94
CA ALA A 754 23.25 -34.27 -33.63
C ALA A 754 22.64 -33.98 -32.26
N GLY A 755 21.81 -34.89 -31.71
CA GLY A 755 21.17 -34.68 -30.40
C GLY A 755 20.62 -35.97 -29.79
N LEU A 756 20.56 -35.99 -28.47
CA LEU A 756 19.96 -37.04 -27.65
C LEU A 756 19.24 -36.39 -26.45
N THR A 757 17.98 -36.78 -26.18
CA THR A 757 17.19 -36.41 -25.03
C THR A 757 16.26 -37.54 -24.63
N THR A 758 15.65 -37.46 -23.44
CA THR A 758 14.61 -38.37 -22.97
C THR A 758 13.23 -37.74 -23.12
N VAL A 759 12.22 -38.53 -23.48
CA VAL A 759 10.84 -38.07 -23.73
C VAL A 759 9.86 -39.03 -23.06
N ASP A 760 8.72 -38.55 -22.58
CA ASP A 760 7.66 -39.36 -21.95
C ASP A 760 6.46 -39.66 -22.89
N GLY A 761 6.45 -39.09 -24.08
CA GLY A 761 5.46 -39.39 -25.12
C GLY A 761 4.35 -38.34 -25.26
N GLN A 762 4.32 -37.30 -24.43
CA GLN A 762 3.32 -36.20 -24.48
C GLN A 762 3.89 -34.91 -25.03
N GLU A 763 5.20 -34.72 -24.96
CA GLU A 763 5.84 -33.47 -25.34
C GLU A 763 5.88 -33.22 -26.83
N ASP A 764 6.02 -31.98 -27.20
CA ASP A 764 6.46 -31.57 -28.53
C ASP A 764 8.00 -31.44 -28.60
N ILE A 765 8.57 -31.71 -29.76
CA ILE A 765 9.98 -31.49 -30.03
C ILE A 765 10.13 -30.34 -31.03
N MET A 766 10.94 -29.38 -30.66
CA MET A 766 11.43 -28.34 -31.56
C MET A 766 12.82 -28.73 -32.07
N VAL A 767 13.02 -28.75 -33.38
CA VAL A 767 14.31 -29.05 -34.05
C VAL A 767 14.68 -27.88 -34.91
N MET A 768 15.93 -27.45 -34.86
CA MET A 768 16.42 -26.32 -35.62
C MET A 768 17.66 -26.69 -36.42
N THR A 769 17.77 -26.11 -37.63
CA THR A 769 18.93 -26.28 -38.51
C THR A 769 19.95 -25.17 -38.34
N ASN A 770 21.19 -25.42 -38.80
CA ASN A 770 22.25 -24.41 -38.89
C ASN A 770 21.89 -23.21 -39.79
N GLN A 771 20.82 -23.32 -40.62
CA GLN A 771 20.28 -22.25 -41.46
C GLN A 771 19.10 -21.49 -40.78
N GLY A 772 18.82 -21.72 -39.48
CA GLY A 772 17.75 -21.07 -38.75
C GLY A 772 16.32 -21.56 -39.05
N VAL A 773 16.19 -22.65 -39.85
CA VAL A 773 14.87 -23.27 -40.13
C VAL A 773 14.47 -24.14 -38.95
N MET A 774 13.26 -23.90 -38.40
CA MET A 774 12.71 -24.61 -37.24
C MET A 774 11.48 -25.44 -37.61
N ILE A 775 11.35 -26.62 -36.99
CA ILE A 775 10.13 -27.43 -37.06
C ILE A 775 9.73 -27.84 -35.62
N ARG A 776 8.42 -27.79 -35.34
CA ARG A 776 7.81 -28.34 -34.12
C ARG A 776 6.90 -29.52 -34.48
N PHE A 777 7.02 -30.60 -33.78
CA PHE A 777 6.17 -31.78 -33.97
C PHE A 777 5.96 -32.53 -32.66
N ASN A 778 4.80 -33.14 -32.53
CA ASN A 778 4.51 -33.96 -31.36
C ASN A 778 5.30 -35.26 -31.39
N ILE A 779 5.95 -35.63 -30.27
CA ILE A 779 6.82 -36.80 -30.15
C ILE A 779 6.06 -38.10 -30.39
N ALA A 780 4.78 -38.20 -30.11
CA ALA A 780 3.95 -39.37 -30.36
C ALA A 780 3.91 -39.76 -31.86
N THR A 781 4.20 -38.82 -32.76
CA THR A 781 4.25 -39.07 -34.20
C THR A 781 5.54 -39.77 -34.64
N VAL A 782 6.56 -39.86 -33.79
CA VAL A 782 7.86 -40.44 -34.09
C VAL A 782 7.85 -41.92 -33.77
N SER A 783 8.27 -42.78 -34.71
CA SER A 783 8.27 -44.21 -34.57
C SER A 783 9.23 -44.69 -33.47
N GLN A 784 8.73 -45.56 -32.56
CA GLN A 784 9.55 -46.26 -31.58
C GLN A 784 10.25 -47.45 -32.23
N THR A 785 11.58 -47.55 -32.12
CA THR A 785 12.39 -48.60 -32.73
C THR A 785 13.57 -49.01 -31.85
N GLY A 786 14.15 -50.19 -32.08
CA GLY A 786 15.31 -50.65 -31.33
C GLY A 786 16.58 -49.83 -31.54
N ARG A 787 17.53 -49.94 -30.60
CA ARG A 787 18.76 -49.14 -30.53
C ARG A 787 19.58 -49.06 -31.78
N ALA A 788 19.82 -50.18 -32.49
CA ALA A 788 20.75 -50.26 -33.62
C ALA A 788 20.09 -49.98 -34.99
N THR A 789 18.98 -49.25 -35.02
CA THR A 789 18.27 -48.85 -36.25
C THR A 789 18.71 -47.48 -36.78
N LEU A 790 18.38 -47.16 -38.06
CA LEU A 790 18.70 -45.89 -38.75
C LEU A 790 17.78 -44.74 -38.31
N GLY A 791 16.58 -45.05 -37.77
CA GLY A 791 15.51 -44.06 -37.56
C GLY A 791 14.70 -43.71 -38.81
N VAL A 792 13.72 -42.81 -38.68
CA VAL A 792 12.84 -42.29 -39.71
C VAL A 792 13.18 -40.83 -40.03
N ARG A 793 12.88 -40.36 -41.25
CA ARG A 793 13.11 -38.95 -41.59
C ARG A 793 12.06 -38.07 -40.90
N LEU A 794 12.50 -37.19 -40.05
CA LEU A 794 11.66 -36.23 -39.28
C LEU A 794 11.58 -34.89 -39.98
N MET A 795 12.69 -34.45 -40.61
CA MET A 795 12.81 -33.17 -41.26
C MET A 795 13.42 -33.30 -42.62
N ARG A 796 12.97 -32.51 -43.60
CA ARG A 796 13.61 -32.34 -44.91
C ARG A 796 14.51 -31.11 -44.85
N LEU A 797 15.80 -31.35 -45.05
CA LEU A 797 16.81 -30.30 -45.02
C LEU A 797 16.99 -29.76 -46.43
N GLY A 798 17.32 -28.47 -46.57
CA GLY A 798 17.77 -27.88 -47.84
C GLY A 798 19.19 -28.35 -48.16
N ASP A 799 19.71 -27.87 -49.32
CA ASP A 799 21.08 -28.10 -49.72
C ASP A 799 22.03 -27.54 -48.64
N ASP A 800 22.95 -28.35 -48.16
CA ASP A 800 23.94 -28.06 -47.09
C ASP A 800 23.35 -27.79 -45.71
N GLY A 801 22.02 -27.99 -45.48
CA GLY A 801 21.40 -27.90 -44.17
C GLY A 801 21.75 -29.09 -43.26
N GLN A 802 22.05 -28.81 -42.00
CA GLN A 802 22.26 -29.80 -40.95
C GLN A 802 21.43 -29.45 -39.73
N VAL A 803 20.99 -30.46 -38.95
CA VAL A 803 20.35 -30.24 -37.67
C VAL A 803 21.43 -29.74 -36.70
N ALA A 804 21.18 -28.54 -36.11
CA ALA A 804 22.09 -27.89 -35.17
C ALA A 804 21.71 -28.14 -33.72
N THR A 805 20.40 -28.04 -33.38
CA THR A 805 19.93 -28.24 -31.99
C THR A 805 18.50 -28.73 -31.94
N MET A 806 18.08 -29.22 -30.75
CA MET A 806 16.70 -29.61 -30.44
C MET A 806 16.36 -29.25 -29.02
N ALA A 807 15.04 -29.02 -28.74
CA ALA A 807 14.50 -28.81 -27.40
C ALA A 807 13.16 -29.52 -27.22
N LYS A 808 12.85 -29.89 -26.00
CA LYS A 808 11.51 -30.31 -25.57
C LYS A 808 10.67 -29.08 -25.26
N VAL A 809 9.39 -29.11 -25.63
CA VAL A 809 8.39 -28.09 -25.30
C VAL A 809 7.10 -28.77 -24.88
N ASP A 810 6.33 -28.10 -24.02
CA ASP A 810 5.01 -28.60 -23.63
C ASP A 810 4.06 -28.63 -24.84
N PRO A 811 3.10 -29.59 -24.89
CA PRO A 811 2.15 -29.67 -25.98
C PRO A 811 1.23 -28.44 -25.96
N GLU A 812 0.80 -27.99 -27.15
CA GLU A 812 -0.24 -26.96 -27.23
C GLU A 812 -1.52 -27.47 -26.56
N PRO A 813 -2.21 -26.64 -25.72
CA PRO A 813 -3.48 -27.00 -25.17
C PRO A 813 -4.49 -27.27 -26.30
N GLU A 814 -5.13 -28.46 -26.30
CA GLU A 814 -6.20 -28.78 -27.24
C GLU A 814 -7.34 -27.77 -27.05
N VAL A 815 -7.58 -26.93 -28.04
CA VAL A 815 -8.78 -26.11 -28.11
C VAL A 815 -9.93 -27.05 -28.47
N ASP A 816 -10.81 -27.31 -27.50
CA ASP A 816 -12.00 -28.15 -27.67
C ASP A 816 -12.93 -27.52 -28.74
N GLU A 817 -12.85 -27.99 -29.99
CA GLU A 817 -13.71 -27.60 -31.09
C GLU A 817 -15.13 -28.20 -31.02
N THR A 818 -15.65 -28.48 -29.82
CA THR A 818 -16.99 -29.04 -29.64
C THR A 818 -17.99 -28.02 -29.09
N VAL A 819 -18.17 -26.87 -29.77
CA VAL A 819 -19.45 -26.11 -29.73
C VAL A 819 -19.58 -25.26 -31.01
N ALA A 820 -19.91 -25.85 -32.15
CA ALA A 820 -20.62 -25.17 -33.23
C ALA A 820 -21.07 -26.16 -34.30
N THR A 821 -22.07 -26.96 -34.00
CA THR A 821 -22.94 -27.53 -35.01
C THR A 821 -24.36 -27.54 -34.47
N ASP A 822 -25.07 -26.46 -34.78
CA ASP A 822 -26.52 -26.54 -35.15
C ASP A 822 -26.93 -25.18 -35.73
N ALA A 823 -27.02 -25.10 -37.05
CA ALA A 823 -28.04 -24.36 -37.77
C ALA A 823 -27.93 -24.56 -39.29
N THR A 824 -28.72 -25.57 -39.76
CA THR A 824 -29.48 -25.58 -41.03
C THR A 824 -28.81 -25.15 -42.34
N THR A 825 -28.56 -26.21 -43.11
CA THR A 825 -28.68 -26.34 -44.58
C THR A 825 -29.77 -25.44 -45.20
N GLU A 826 -29.39 -24.64 -46.22
CA GLU A 826 -30.11 -24.48 -47.45
C GLU A 826 -29.13 -24.23 -48.60
N ALA A 827 -29.36 -24.93 -49.70
CA ALA A 827 -28.51 -25.04 -50.88
C ALA A 827 -28.80 -23.94 -51.92
N PRO A 828 -27.99 -23.84 -52.98
CA PRO A 828 -27.79 -22.65 -53.78
C PRO A 828 -28.75 -22.55 -54.95
N VAL A 829 -29.05 -21.34 -55.41
CA VAL A 829 -29.64 -21.09 -56.75
C VAL A 829 -28.82 -20.02 -57.45
N ASP A 830 -28.53 -20.37 -58.70
CA ASP A 830 -27.79 -19.73 -59.77
C ASP A 830 -28.29 -18.35 -60.24
N ASP A 831 -27.41 -17.51 -60.61
CA ASP A 831 -27.15 -16.80 -61.87
C ASP A 831 -28.08 -15.66 -62.36
N GLN A 832 -27.36 -14.71 -62.98
CA GLN A 832 -27.67 -13.72 -63.98
C GLN A 832 -28.00 -12.27 -63.65
N THR A 833 -26.93 -11.49 -63.89
CA THR A 833 -26.87 -10.29 -64.76
C THR A 833 -28.08 -9.36 -64.86
N VAL A 834 -27.83 -8.07 -64.70
CA VAL A 834 -27.90 -7.03 -65.76
C VAL A 834 -27.80 -5.60 -65.19
N ASN A 835 -26.97 -4.86 -65.80
CA ASN A 835 -26.65 -3.44 -65.87
C ASN A 835 -27.75 -2.37 -65.62
N ALA A 836 -27.22 -1.25 -65.23
CA ALA A 836 -27.44 0.11 -65.79
C ALA A 836 -28.30 1.11 -65.01
N ASP A 837 -27.63 2.13 -64.71
CA ASP A 837 -27.83 3.54 -65.06
C ASP A 837 -28.62 4.47 -64.08
N ALA A 838 -27.85 5.40 -63.65
CA ALA A 838 -28.02 6.86 -63.73
C ALA A 838 -29.15 7.60 -63.00
N THR A 839 -28.75 8.61 -62.40
CA THR A 839 -29.21 10.01 -62.34
C THR A 839 -29.70 10.56 -61.02
N THR A 840 -28.87 11.41 -60.49
CA THR A 840 -29.11 12.85 -60.13
C THR A 840 -30.46 13.19 -59.45
N THR A 841 -30.39 13.78 -58.30
CA THR A 841 -30.62 15.22 -58.07
C THR A 841 -30.66 15.57 -56.55
N GLU A 842 -29.81 16.45 -56.14
CA GLU A 842 -30.11 17.50 -55.15
C GLU A 842 -31.16 18.48 -55.77
N PRO A 843 -31.89 19.32 -55.07
CA PRO A 843 -31.31 20.35 -54.24
C PRO A 843 -32.18 20.93 -53.06
N THR A 844 -31.47 21.66 -52.21
CA THR A 844 -31.70 23.03 -51.68
C THR A 844 -32.78 23.32 -50.67
N THR A 845 -32.29 23.98 -49.57
CA THR A 845 -32.75 25.22 -48.93
C THR A 845 -34.07 25.13 -48.14
N ASP A 846 -34.27 25.75 -47.06
CA ASP A 846 -33.85 27.00 -46.46
C ASP A 846 -34.26 27.11 -44.95
N SER A 847 -33.44 27.73 -44.19
CA SER A 847 -33.64 28.87 -43.32
C SER A 847 -34.68 28.90 -42.19
N ASN A 848 -34.14 29.47 -41.11
CA ASN A 848 -34.76 30.41 -40.14
C ASN A 848 -35.68 29.85 -39.08
N ASP A 849 -35.67 30.24 -37.90
CA ASP A 849 -35.19 31.39 -37.11
C ASP A 849 -35.74 31.28 -35.69
N SER A 850 -34.97 31.78 -34.79
CA SER A 850 -35.34 32.56 -33.59
C SER A 850 -36.01 31.92 -32.37
N ASN A 851 -35.33 32.21 -31.29
CA ASN A 851 -35.75 32.79 -29.99
C ASN A 851 -36.73 31.99 -29.07
N GLU A 852 -36.30 31.62 -27.91
CA GLU A 852 -36.26 32.39 -26.66
C GLU A 852 -35.30 31.77 -25.67
#